data_9da8504b9dfe5a7d1eb28770c52cfc42
#
_entry.id   9da8504b9dfe5a7d1eb28770c52cfc42
#
_cell.length_a   1.000
_cell.length_b   1.000
_cell.length_c   1.000
_cell.angle_alpha   90.00
_cell.angle_beta   90.00
_cell.angle_gamma   90.00
#
_symmetry.space_group_name_H-M   'P 1'
#
loop_
_entity.id
_entity.type
_entity.pdbx_description
1 polymer ?
#
loop_
_entity_poly.entity_id
_entity_poly.type
_entity_poly.pdbx_seq_one_letter_code
_entity_poly.pdbx_strand_id
1 'polypeptide(L)'
;MEKKLHSFSRTSWLLLCLFLVALAAPAQNEVAPVNGDVNSDSEVNIADVNTVIDIILDGDIFSAAADVNHDSEINIADVNFILDLILDEQASHVETFTVGGVSFSMVEVEGGTFKSIHSPQVTLSPFAIGQTEVTQALWVAVMGSNPSYFNGDSHPGGLDNPVEQVSWDDCQEFIAKLNEMTGRTFRKPSEAEWEFAAHGGNYSHGYKYAGSDDRDEVAWHRNNSGHRTHPVAELLPNELGLSDMSGNVEEYCQDGWGNNYFCTNPLTNPMMPTTDGEHVACGGSWNNTGPLVSSVPGSYAWPARGLRLAMGEPVYDTPLSLSKAETEINDGLFDMVTITGGSGLYQVDCDNNEALTISHKDTTIRLDAIEVGTAIVTVSDLTTGEQATVAVTLNPSEFVIEKFTVGDEKFAMVKVDGGTFMMGATPEQEPEATDDERPVHEVTLSSFFIGQTEVTVGLWEAVMGYCPIPSYLPEHNHDPRMPARLISWDECQEFITKLNEMTGRTFRMPTEAEWEFAARGGNYSHGYKYAGSNNLDDVAIHEPQSTLFVRTSSPNELGLYEMSGSMLEWCQDWFGPYGNEPLVNPVGPESGTGRVIRGGDYLWPDPTFCRVSYRTGVDPATDNSNIGLRLVMDDDTSAK
;
A
#
# COMPACT_ATOMS: atom_id res chain seq x y z
N MET A 1 27.62 -6.08 62.62
CA MET A 1 26.92 -7.29 63.11
C MET A 1 25.56 -7.51 62.42
N GLU A 2 25.02 -6.53 61.71
CA GLU A 2 23.72 -6.64 61.06
C GLU A 2 23.76 -7.25 59.65
N LYS A 3 24.90 -7.27 58.94
CA LYS A 3 25.03 -7.86 57.61
C LYS A 3 25.13 -9.40 57.58
N LYS A 4 25.37 -10.07 58.70
CA LYS A 4 25.44 -11.54 58.78
C LYS A 4 24.11 -12.24 59.07
N LEU A 5 23.03 -11.50 59.45
CA LEU A 5 21.73 -12.14 59.73
C LEU A 5 20.83 -12.27 58.47
N HIS A 6 21.08 -11.51 57.40
CA HIS A 6 20.28 -11.63 56.18
C HIS A 6 20.71 -12.74 55.21
N SER A 7 21.96 -13.20 55.27
CA SER A 7 22.47 -14.28 54.46
C SER A 7 21.96 -15.68 54.89
N PHE A 8 21.74 -15.83 56.19
CA PHE A 8 21.31 -17.14 56.74
C PHE A 8 19.84 -17.50 56.46
N SER A 9 19.00 -16.53 56.15
CA SER A 9 17.56 -16.75 55.92
C SER A 9 17.21 -17.22 54.48
N ARG A 10 17.99 -16.81 53.49
CA ARG A 10 17.76 -17.21 52.09
C ARG A 10 18.19 -18.63 51.78
N THR A 11 19.33 -19.06 52.29
CA THR A 11 19.85 -20.42 52.07
C THR A 11 19.02 -21.50 52.76
N SER A 12 18.47 -21.20 53.97
CA SER A 12 17.58 -22.13 54.69
C SER A 12 16.23 -22.33 54.06
N TRP A 13 15.70 -21.33 53.37
CA TRP A 13 14.43 -21.40 52.65
C TRP A 13 14.57 -22.15 51.31
N LEU A 14 15.67 -21.95 50.59
CA LEU A 14 15.96 -22.70 49.36
C LEU A 14 16.16 -24.21 49.58
N LEU A 15 16.88 -24.59 50.65
CA LEU A 15 17.06 -26.00 51.04
C LEU A 15 15.75 -26.64 51.54
N LEU A 16 14.88 -25.90 52.20
CA LEU A 16 13.58 -26.39 52.66
C LEU A 16 12.57 -26.51 51.50
N CYS A 17 12.59 -25.65 50.52
CA CYS A 17 11.78 -25.77 49.30
C CYS A 17 12.23 -26.94 48.43
N LEU A 18 13.52 -27.18 48.27
CA LEU A 18 14.05 -28.34 47.52
C LEU A 18 13.74 -29.70 48.21
N PHE A 19 13.67 -29.76 49.55
CA PHE A 19 13.33 -31.00 50.25
C PHE A 19 11.80 -31.28 50.29
N LEU A 20 10.94 -30.26 50.19
CA LEU A 20 9.46 -30.42 50.14
C LEU A 20 8.92 -30.76 48.76
N VAL A 21 9.65 -30.40 47.69
CA VAL A 21 9.26 -30.73 46.32
C VAL A 21 9.61 -32.19 45.97
N ALA A 22 10.60 -32.80 46.66
CA ALA A 22 10.99 -34.19 46.41
C ALA A 22 10.03 -35.26 46.97
N LEU A 23 8.96 -34.86 47.70
CA LEU A 23 8.06 -35.83 48.39
C LEU A 23 6.61 -35.83 47.91
N ALA A 24 6.23 -35.06 46.89
CA ALA A 24 4.85 -35.02 46.42
C ALA A 24 4.71 -34.62 44.94
N ALA A 25 5.15 -35.49 44.00
CA ALA A 25 4.67 -35.37 42.63
C ALA A 25 4.60 -36.74 41.94
N PRO A 26 3.51 -37.09 41.26
CA PRO A 26 3.49 -38.20 40.33
C PRO A 26 4.29 -37.82 39.08
N ALA A 27 4.99 -38.84 38.52
CA ALA A 27 5.87 -38.71 37.36
C ALA A 27 5.22 -37.93 36.21
N GLN A 28 5.71 -36.72 35.96
CA GLN A 28 5.60 -36.03 34.68
C GLN A 28 6.98 -36.04 34.04
N ASN A 29 7.02 -36.17 32.71
CA ASN A 29 8.24 -36.22 31.92
C ASN A 29 9.19 -35.07 32.34
N GLU A 30 10.28 -35.43 33.04
CA GLU A 30 11.37 -34.48 33.28
C GLU A 30 12.01 -34.17 31.92
N VAL A 31 11.84 -32.92 31.47
CA VAL A 31 12.74 -32.34 30.47
C VAL A 31 14.10 -32.29 31.14
N ALA A 32 15.11 -32.94 30.57
CA ALA A 32 16.48 -32.86 31.07
C ALA A 32 16.86 -31.37 31.18
N PRO A 33 17.56 -30.97 32.27
CA PRO A 33 17.99 -29.58 32.42
C PRO A 33 18.84 -29.20 31.20
N VAL A 34 18.52 -28.07 30.58
CA VAL A 34 19.26 -27.52 29.43
C VAL A 34 20.62 -27.12 29.96
N ASN A 35 21.71 -27.72 29.42
CA ASN A 35 23.06 -27.39 29.84
C ASN A 35 23.36 -25.94 29.45
N GLY A 36 23.75 -25.11 30.42
CA GLY A 36 23.98 -23.66 30.23
C GLY A 36 22.87 -22.74 30.75
N ASP A 37 21.66 -23.25 31.02
CA ASP A 37 20.59 -22.51 31.67
C ASP A 37 20.85 -22.34 33.18
N VAL A 38 21.58 -21.29 33.52
CA VAL A 38 22.04 -21.03 34.89
C VAL A 38 20.99 -20.37 35.75
N ASN A 39 20.13 -19.56 35.13
CA ASN A 39 19.05 -18.81 35.79
C ASN A 39 17.75 -19.63 35.88
N SER A 40 17.68 -20.79 35.20
CA SER A 40 16.53 -21.71 35.18
C SER A 40 15.26 -21.11 34.56
N ASP A 41 15.40 -20.32 33.52
CA ASP A 41 14.29 -19.76 32.74
C ASP A 41 13.92 -20.62 31.51
N SER A 42 14.65 -21.71 31.29
CA SER A 42 14.52 -22.65 30.16
C SER A 42 15.12 -22.17 28.85
N GLU A 43 15.89 -21.09 28.85
CA GLU A 43 16.62 -20.55 27.72
C GLU A 43 18.12 -20.46 28.10
N VAL A 44 19.03 -20.60 27.12
CA VAL A 44 20.47 -20.35 27.30
C VAL A 44 20.79 -19.07 26.55
N ASN A 45 20.97 -17.98 27.28
CA ASN A 45 21.15 -16.66 26.67
C ASN A 45 22.07 -15.76 27.52
N ILE A 46 22.20 -14.49 27.14
CA ILE A 46 23.06 -13.53 27.84
C ILE A 46 22.69 -13.30 29.32
N ALA A 47 21.48 -13.66 29.75
CA ALA A 47 21.09 -13.57 31.14
C ALA A 47 21.82 -14.62 32.00
N ASP A 48 22.12 -15.80 31.42
CA ASP A 48 22.92 -16.85 32.08
C ASP A 48 24.38 -16.43 32.23
N VAL A 49 24.93 -15.81 31.17
CA VAL A 49 26.28 -15.20 31.22
C VAL A 49 26.37 -14.19 32.35
N ASN A 50 25.40 -13.28 32.46
CA ASN A 50 25.39 -12.30 33.53
C ASN A 50 25.23 -12.93 34.91
N THR A 51 24.45 -14.01 35.00
CA THR A 51 24.28 -14.77 36.26
C THR A 51 25.60 -15.41 36.72
N VAL A 52 26.39 -16.01 35.81
CA VAL A 52 27.71 -16.54 36.12
C VAL A 52 28.70 -15.44 36.51
N ILE A 53 28.69 -14.32 35.80
CA ILE A 53 29.54 -13.15 36.11
C ILE A 53 29.21 -12.61 37.50
N ASP A 54 27.94 -12.48 37.86
CA ASP A 54 27.54 -12.03 39.20
C ASP A 54 28.01 -12.99 40.30
N ILE A 55 27.94 -14.31 40.06
CA ILE A 55 28.46 -15.34 40.97
C ILE A 55 29.98 -15.22 41.12
N ILE A 56 30.72 -15.03 40.04
CA ILE A 56 32.20 -14.84 40.07
C ILE A 56 32.55 -13.56 40.85
N LEU A 57 31.81 -12.48 40.67
CA LEU A 57 32.07 -11.19 41.32
C LEU A 57 31.71 -11.19 42.82
N ASP A 58 30.68 -11.93 43.24
CA ASP A 58 30.26 -12.04 44.62
C ASP A 58 31.14 -12.97 45.46
N GLY A 59 31.96 -13.82 44.86
CA GLY A 59 33.16 -14.46 45.43
C GLY A 59 32.98 -15.54 46.50
N ASP A 60 31.74 -15.96 46.86
CA ASP A 60 31.49 -16.77 48.03
C ASP A 60 30.51 -17.98 47.88
N ILE A 61 29.96 -18.27 46.69
CA ILE A 61 28.93 -19.32 46.57
C ILE A 61 29.21 -20.17 45.33
N PHE A 62 29.64 -21.42 45.53
CA PHE A 62 29.64 -22.44 44.48
C PHE A 62 28.18 -22.81 44.15
N SER A 63 27.79 -22.65 42.89
CA SER A 63 26.53 -23.11 42.33
C SER A 63 26.82 -24.16 41.26
N ALA A 64 26.32 -25.37 41.45
CA ALA A 64 26.52 -26.45 40.46
C ALA A 64 25.88 -26.12 39.09
N ALA A 65 24.93 -25.20 39.04
CA ALA A 65 24.34 -24.70 37.80
C ALA A 65 25.25 -23.70 37.07
N ALA A 66 26.17 -23.04 37.79
CA ALA A 66 27.11 -22.07 37.24
C ALA A 66 28.47 -22.68 36.85
N ASP A 67 28.77 -23.89 37.30
CA ASP A 67 29.89 -24.73 36.84
C ASP A 67 29.43 -25.53 35.61
N VAL A 68 29.26 -24.83 34.51
CA VAL A 68 28.65 -25.37 33.28
C VAL A 68 29.62 -26.25 32.47
N ASN A 69 30.91 -26.05 32.64
CA ASN A 69 31.95 -26.89 32.04
C ASN A 69 32.33 -28.10 32.90
N HIS A 70 31.80 -28.20 34.15
CA HIS A 70 31.98 -29.30 35.10
C HIS A 70 33.44 -29.52 35.55
N ASP A 71 34.24 -28.46 35.63
CA ASP A 71 35.62 -28.52 36.11
C ASP A 71 35.75 -28.32 37.63
N SER A 72 34.64 -28.06 38.32
CA SER A 72 34.52 -27.82 39.76
C SER A 72 35.01 -26.43 40.20
N GLU A 73 35.21 -25.50 39.28
CA GLU A 73 35.54 -24.10 39.52
C GLU A 73 34.53 -23.23 38.77
N ILE A 74 34.06 -22.13 39.37
CA ILE A 74 33.23 -21.12 38.67
C ILE A 74 34.13 -19.94 38.32
N ASN A 75 34.45 -19.81 37.06
CA ASN A 75 35.35 -18.79 36.56
C ASN A 75 35.02 -18.36 35.12
N ILE A 76 35.92 -17.62 34.49
CA ILE A 76 35.72 -17.11 33.11
C ILE A 76 35.58 -18.25 32.07
N ALA A 77 36.01 -19.48 32.39
CA ALA A 77 35.84 -20.61 31.47
C ALA A 77 34.37 -21.03 31.37
N ASP A 78 33.56 -20.87 32.44
CA ASP A 78 32.11 -21.13 32.41
C ASP A 78 31.39 -20.05 31.61
N VAL A 79 31.80 -18.80 31.76
CA VAL A 79 31.29 -17.69 30.91
C VAL A 79 31.55 -17.97 29.44
N ASN A 80 32.77 -18.37 29.08
CA ASN A 80 33.11 -18.71 27.71
C ASN A 80 32.32 -19.93 27.21
N PHE A 81 32.10 -20.93 28.07
CA PHE A 81 31.31 -22.12 27.72
C PHE A 81 29.85 -21.76 27.39
N ILE A 82 29.20 -20.85 28.17
CA ILE A 82 27.85 -20.38 27.86
C ILE A 82 27.86 -19.55 26.58
N LEU A 83 28.87 -18.68 26.40
CA LEU A 83 29.02 -17.92 25.15
C LEU A 83 29.18 -18.85 23.95
N ASP A 84 29.98 -19.94 24.09
CA ASP A 84 30.12 -20.94 23.04
C ASP A 84 28.80 -21.67 22.76
N LEU A 85 27.99 -21.98 23.79
CA LEU A 85 26.66 -22.57 23.61
C LEU A 85 25.69 -21.60 22.88
N ILE A 86 25.68 -20.32 23.28
CA ILE A 86 24.86 -19.28 22.63
C ILE A 86 25.30 -19.10 21.16
N LEU A 87 26.61 -19.09 20.92
CA LEU A 87 27.18 -19.00 19.58
C LEU A 87 26.97 -20.27 18.75
N ASP A 88 26.95 -21.45 19.38
CA ASP A 88 26.68 -22.75 18.74
C ASP A 88 25.17 -22.87 18.39
N GLU A 89 24.27 -22.32 19.21
CA GLU A 89 22.85 -22.22 18.90
C GLU A 89 22.62 -21.28 17.70
N GLN A 90 23.39 -20.18 17.59
CA GLN A 90 23.45 -19.36 16.38
C GLN A 90 24.13 -20.09 15.21
N ALA A 91 25.12 -20.94 15.44
CA ALA A 91 25.76 -21.76 14.41
C ALA A 91 24.84 -22.89 13.90
N SER A 92 23.81 -23.31 14.66
CA SER A 92 22.77 -24.25 14.17
C SER A 92 21.89 -23.69 13.03
N HIS A 93 21.92 -22.39 12.82
CA HIS A 93 21.21 -21.69 11.72
C HIS A 93 22.07 -21.55 10.45
N VAL A 94 23.27 -22.12 10.37
CA VAL A 94 24.17 -22.06 9.22
C VAL A 94 24.39 -23.44 8.62
N GLU A 95 23.88 -23.67 7.40
CA GLU A 95 24.14 -24.90 6.63
C GLU A 95 25.28 -24.65 5.63
N THR A 96 26.33 -25.50 5.67
CA THR A 96 27.49 -25.39 4.78
C THR A 96 27.45 -26.47 3.69
N PHE A 97 27.66 -26.05 2.46
CA PHE A 97 27.69 -26.87 1.25
C PHE A 97 29.10 -26.89 0.65
N THR A 98 29.44 -27.96 -0.05
CA THR A 98 30.72 -28.06 -0.77
C THR A 98 30.48 -28.57 -2.20
N VAL A 99 30.97 -27.82 -3.19
CA VAL A 99 30.86 -28.14 -4.63
C VAL A 99 32.23 -27.94 -5.28
N GLY A 100 32.75 -28.99 -5.93
CA GLY A 100 34.05 -28.90 -6.59
C GLY A 100 35.25 -28.60 -5.65
N GLY A 101 35.09 -28.89 -4.34
CA GLY A 101 36.10 -28.56 -3.31
C GLY A 101 36.02 -27.13 -2.77
N VAL A 102 35.01 -26.35 -3.20
CA VAL A 102 34.71 -24.99 -2.70
C VAL A 102 33.52 -25.05 -1.76
N SER A 103 33.67 -24.52 -0.55
CA SER A 103 32.61 -24.45 0.46
C SER A 103 31.94 -23.07 0.46
N PHE A 104 30.64 -23.07 0.70
CA PHE A 104 29.81 -21.86 0.91
C PHE A 104 28.73 -22.14 1.94
N SER A 105 28.27 -21.12 2.63
CA SER A 105 27.30 -21.23 3.73
C SER A 105 26.00 -20.50 3.43
N MET A 106 24.90 -21.11 3.89
CA MET A 106 23.57 -20.52 3.89
C MET A 106 23.14 -20.27 5.32
N VAL A 107 22.65 -19.07 5.63
CA VAL A 107 22.12 -18.68 6.94
C VAL A 107 20.62 -18.85 6.92
N GLU A 108 20.06 -19.59 7.86
CA GLU A 108 18.63 -19.68 8.07
C GLU A 108 18.10 -18.36 8.63
N VAL A 109 17.06 -17.80 8.03
CA VAL A 109 16.38 -16.59 8.44
C VAL A 109 14.97 -16.96 8.86
N GLU A 110 14.65 -16.73 10.11
CA GLU A 110 13.28 -16.85 10.59
C GLU A 110 12.38 -15.87 9.84
N GLY A 111 11.21 -16.34 9.41
CA GLY A 111 10.21 -15.47 8.82
C GLY A 111 9.77 -14.39 9.80
N GLY A 112 9.26 -13.29 9.29
CA GLY A 112 8.85 -12.18 10.13
C GLY A 112 8.06 -11.14 9.37
N THR A 113 7.59 -10.12 10.10
CA THR A 113 6.85 -8.99 9.52
C THR A 113 7.65 -7.71 9.70
N PHE A 114 7.83 -6.97 8.62
CA PHE A 114 8.60 -5.72 8.62
C PHE A 114 7.97 -4.65 7.73
N LYS A 115 8.48 -3.44 7.85
CA LYS A 115 8.14 -2.34 6.95
C LYS A 115 9.17 -2.29 5.82
N SER A 116 8.73 -2.62 4.60
CA SER A 116 9.53 -2.52 3.39
C SER A 116 9.50 -1.10 2.81
N ILE A 117 10.46 -0.80 1.92
CA ILE A 117 10.41 0.41 1.09
C ILE A 117 9.17 0.47 0.19
N HIS A 118 8.56 -0.67 -0.12
CA HIS A 118 7.43 -0.79 -1.05
C HIS A 118 6.06 -0.93 -0.38
N SER A 119 6.02 -1.39 0.89
CA SER A 119 4.77 -1.61 1.63
C SER A 119 4.97 -1.34 3.12
N PRO A 120 3.94 -0.79 3.80
CA PRO A 120 4.00 -0.57 5.25
C PRO A 120 4.08 -1.86 6.06
N GLN A 121 3.71 -3.00 5.46
CA GLN A 121 3.73 -4.32 6.11
C GLN A 121 4.00 -5.44 5.10
N VAL A 122 5.13 -6.12 5.26
CA VAL A 122 5.50 -7.33 4.50
C VAL A 122 5.74 -8.46 5.50
N THR A 123 5.13 -9.62 5.28
CA THR A 123 5.32 -10.84 6.07
C THR A 123 6.03 -11.88 5.20
N LEU A 124 7.11 -12.44 5.71
CA LEU A 124 7.90 -13.48 5.04
C LEU A 124 7.84 -14.80 5.81
N SER A 125 7.76 -15.91 5.07
CA SER A 125 8.02 -17.26 5.59
C SER A 125 9.51 -17.44 5.91
N PRO A 126 9.91 -18.42 6.74
CA PRO A 126 11.31 -18.77 6.90
C PRO A 126 11.99 -19.15 5.58
N PHE A 127 13.22 -18.72 5.40
CA PHE A 127 14.06 -19.02 4.23
C PHE A 127 15.52 -19.11 4.65
N ALA A 128 16.40 -19.52 3.74
CA ALA A 128 17.83 -19.42 3.95
C ALA A 128 18.47 -18.55 2.88
N ILE A 129 19.51 -17.78 3.25
CA ILE A 129 20.22 -16.86 2.35
C ILE A 129 21.74 -17.07 2.46
N GLY A 130 22.46 -16.88 1.36
CA GLY A 130 23.92 -16.99 1.34
C GLY A 130 24.57 -16.05 2.36
N GLN A 131 25.47 -16.60 3.18
CA GLN A 131 26.22 -15.81 4.16
C GLN A 131 27.00 -14.67 3.48
N THR A 132 27.47 -14.93 2.26
CA THR A 132 28.19 -13.99 1.40
C THR A 132 27.59 -13.99 -0.01
N GLU A 133 28.03 -13.07 -0.84
CA GLU A 133 27.90 -13.14 -2.28
C GLU A 133 28.51 -14.44 -2.84
N VAL A 134 28.05 -14.92 -4.00
CA VAL A 134 28.68 -16.05 -4.71
C VAL A 134 30.10 -15.66 -5.12
N THR A 135 31.10 -16.40 -4.65
CA THR A 135 32.49 -16.12 -4.98
C THR A 135 32.85 -16.59 -6.39
N GLN A 136 33.90 -16.01 -6.96
CA GLN A 136 34.47 -16.46 -8.23
C GLN A 136 34.92 -17.93 -8.16
N ALA A 137 35.44 -18.40 -7.00
CA ALA A 137 35.78 -19.80 -6.78
C ALA A 137 34.57 -20.73 -6.95
N LEU A 138 33.46 -20.40 -6.31
CA LEU A 138 32.22 -21.18 -6.42
C LEU A 138 31.67 -21.15 -7.83
N TRP A 139 31.68 -19.96 -8.46
CA TRP A 139 31.24 -19.83 -9.85
C TRP A 139 32.07 -20.72 -10.81
N VAL A 140 33.40 -20.71 -10.69
CA VAL A 140 34.30 -21.56 -11.51
C VAL A 140 34.05 -23.04 -11.24
N ALA A 141 33.82 -23.44 -9.98
CA ALA A 141 33.54 -24.84 -9.61
C ALA A 141 32.27 -25.37 -10.27
N VAL A 142 31.28 -24.49 -10.52
CA VAL A 142 29.97 -24.84 -11.14
C VAL A 142 29.99 -24.66 -12.64
N MET A 143 30.52 -23.52 -13.13
CA MET A 143 30.43 -23.12 -14.54
C MET A 143 31.67 -23.47 -15.38
N GLY A 144 32.81 -23.74 -14.73
CA GLY A 144 34.07 -24.10 -15.37
C GLY A 144 34.87 -22.92 -15.95
N SER A 145 34.38 -21.67 -15.83
CA SER A 145 35.06 -20.46 -16.32
C SER A 145 34.75 -19.28 -15.43
N ASN A 146 35.64 -18.27 -15.40
CA ASN A 146 35.49 -17.04 -14.62
C ASN A 146 35.13 -15.86 -15.53
N PRO A 147 33.92 -15.28 -15.47
CA PRO A 147 33.51 -14.14 -16.28
C PRO A 147 34.01 -12.79 -15.73
N SER A 148 34.46 -12.76 -14.48
CA SER A 148 34.71 -11.54 -13.71
C SER A 148 35.80 -10.67 -14.32
N TYR A 149 35.59 -9.35 -14.28
CA TYR A 149 36.57 -8.34 -14.68
C TYR A 149 37.74 -8.27 -13.67
N PHE A 150 37.44 -8.30 -12.35
CA PHE A 150 38.42 -8.28 -11.27
C PHE A 150 38.86 -9.71 -10.89
N ASN A 151 39.50 -10.43 -11.79
CA ASN A 151 39.79 -11.86 -11.68
C ASN A 151 41.21 -12.21 -11.22
N GLY A 152 42.06 -11.21 -10.94
CA GLY A 152 43.46 -11.40 -10.53
C GLY A 152 44.45 -11.53 -11.69
N ASP A 153 44.01 -11.88 -12.88
CA ASP A 153 44.87 -12.04 -14.06
C ASP A 153 45.16 -10.70 -14.76
N SER A 154 44.10 -9.96 -15.10
CA SER A 154 44.15 -8.69 -15.81
C SER A 154 43.95 -7.49 -14.91
N HIS A 155 43.18 -7.64 -13.86
CA HIS A 155 42.79 -6.61 -12.89
C HIS A 155 42.91 -7.16 -11.47
N PRO A 156 43.24 -6.32 -10.46
CA PRO A 156 43.36 -6.77 -9.08
C PRO A 156 42.06 -7.42 -8.57
N GLY A 157 42.15 -8.63 -8.04
CA GLY A 157 41.06 -9.44 -7.52
C GLY A 157 41.55 -10.86 -7.23
N GLY A 158 40.66 -11.76 -7.01
CA GLY A 158 40.97 -13.16 -6.75
C GLY A 158 39.72 -14.05 -6.64
N LEU A 159 39.94 -15.33 -6.44
CA LEU A 159 38.88 -16.31 -6.37
C LEU A 159 37.91 -16.11 -5.18
N ASP A 160 38.38 -15.44 -4.13
CA ASP A 160 37.60 -15.12 -2.93
C ASP A 160 36.74 -13.83 -3.12
N ASN A 161 36.95 -13.10 -4.23
CA ASN A 161 36.07 -11.97 -4.57
C ASN A 161 34.72 -12.48 -5.06
N PRO A 162 33.65 -11.66 -4.98
CA PRO A 162 32.38 -12.01 -5.60
C PRO A 162 32.52 -12.17 -7.10
N VAL A 163 31.76 -13.07 -7.70
CA VAL A 163 31.59 -13.11 -9.15
C VAL A 163 30.88 -11.85 -9.61
N GLU A 164 31.35 -11.25 -10.68
CA GLU A 164 30.72 -10.08 -11.30
C GLU A 164 30.83 -10.15 -12.82
N GLN A 165 30.22 -9.19 -13.51
CA GLN A 165 30.07 -9.18 -14.97
C GLN A 165 29.21 -10.36 -15.48
N VAL A 166 28.22 -10.74 -14.69
CA VAL A 166 27.20 -11.74 -15.01
C VAL A 166 25.86 -11.06 -15.31
N SER A 167 25.07 -11.67 -16.18
CA SER A 167 23.68 -11.29 -16.43
C SER A 167 22.75 -12.04 -15.50
N TRP A 168 21.48 -11.64 -15.45
CA TRP A 168 20.46 -12.35 -14.70
C TRP A 168 20.27 -13.79 -15.24
N ASP A 169 20.36 -13.99 -16.55
CA ASP A 169 20.28 -15.30 -17.22
C ASP A 169 21.50 -16.18 -16.89
N ASP A 170 22.71 -15.61 -16.88
CA ASP A 170 23.90 -16.33 -16.45
C ASP A 170 23.77 -16.86 -15.01
N CYS A 171 23.17 -16.03 -14.11
CA CYS A 171 22.88 -16.42 -12.74
C CYS A 171 21.82 -17.56 -12.70
N GLN A 172 20.82 -17.58 -13.58
CA GLN A 172 19.87 -18.67 -13.67
C GLN A 172 20.53 -19.97 -14.13
N GLU A 173 21.41 -19.91 -15.13
CA GLU A 173 22.18 -21.08 -15.58
C GLU A 173 23.08 -21.64 -14.48
N PHE A 174 23.78 -20.74 -13.74
CA PHE A 174 24.58 -21.12 -12.59
C PHE A 174 23.75 -21.85 -11.53
N ILE A 175 22.59 -21.29 -11.15
CA ILE A 175 21.69 -21.89 -10.14
C ILE A 175 21.18 -23.25 -10.61
N ALA A 176 20.78 -23.38 -11.87
CA ALA A 176 20.31 -24.66 -12.41
C ALA A 176 21.38 -25.74 -12.31
N LYS A 177 22.64 -25.44 -12.67
CA LYS A 177 23.76 -26.37 -12.55
C LYS A 177 24.11 -26.69 -11.09
N LEU A 178 24.09 -25.67 -10.21
CA LEU A 178 24.32 -25.87 -8.78
C LEU A 178 23.28 -26.81 -8.17
N ASN A 179 22.01 -26.63 -8.55
CA ASN A 179 20.91 -27.50 -8.10
C ASN A 179 21.10 -28.96 -8.60
N GLU A 180 21.51 -29.14 -9.87
CA GLU A 180 21.84 -30.48 -10.40
C GLU A 180 23.01 -31.14 -9.63
N MET A 181 24.05 -30.37 -9.32
CA MET A 181 25.25 -30.89 -8.61
C MET A 181 24.99 -31.23 -7.14
N THR A 182 24.12 -30.48 -6.48
CA THR A 182 23.86 -30.59 -5.04
C THR A 182 22.62 -31.40 -4.69
N GLY A 183 21.65 -31.52 -5.62
CA GLY A 183 20.33 -32.09 -5.36
C GLY A 183 19.48 -31.20 -4.45
N ARG A 184 19.82 -29.91 -4.30
CA ARG A 184 19.10 -28.90 -3.51
C ARG A 184 18.38 -27.92 -4.44
N THR A 185 17.48 -27.10 -3.87
CA THR A 185 16.74 -26.06 -4.60
C THR A 185 17.23 -24.68 -4.16
N PHE A 186 18.34 -24.24 -4.75
CA PHE A 186 18.78 -22.86 -4.64
C PHE A 186 18.03 -21.98 -5.64
N ARG A 187 17.88 -20.72 -5.30
CA ARG A 187 17.26 -19.68 -6.13
C ARG A 187 17.91 -18.32 -5.83
N LYS A 188 17.50 -17.27 -6.52
CA LYS A 188 17.75 -15.90 -6.08
C LYS A 188 16.80 -15.55 -4.93
N PRO A 189 17.16 -14.65 -4.02
CA PRO A 189 16.19 -14.09 -3.06
C PRO A 189 15.12 -13.26 -3.81
N SER A 190 13.91 -13.14 -3.26
CA SER A 190 13.05 -12.05 -3.61
C SER A 190 13.63 -10.73 -3.07
N GLU A 191 13.20 -9.59 -3.64
CA GLU A 191 13.62 -8.28 -3.14
C GLU A 191 13.26 -8.11 -1.66
N ALA A 192 12.07 -8.56 -1.26
CA ALA A 192 11.62 -8.49 0.13
C ALA A 192 12.44 -9.38 1.08
N GLU A 193 12.81 -10.60 0.66
CA GLU A 193 13.72 -11.46 1.44
C GLU A 193 15.10 -10.84 1.60
N TRP A 194 15.61 -10.27 0.51
CA TRP A 194 16.88 -9.58 0.51
C TRP A 194 16.87 -8.36 1.45
N GLU A 195 15.84 -7.51 1.36
CA GLU A 195 15.67 -6.32 2.20
C GLU A 195 15.55 -6.71 3.69
N PHE A 196 14.71 -7.70 4.02
CA PHE A 196 14.54 -8.19 5.39
C PHE A 196 15.85 -8.72 5.98
N ALA A 197 16.57 -9.54 5.22
CA ALA A 197 17.85 -10.09 5.62
C ALA A 197 18.93 -9.00 5.78
N ALA A 198 18.98 -8.01 4.89
CA ALA A 198 19.92 -6.90 4.96
C ALA A 198 19.70 -6.03 6.20
N HIS A 199 18.47 -5.86 6.63
CA HIS A 199 18.13 -5.15 7.86
C HIS A 199 18.33 -5.96 9.15
N GLY A 200 18.84 -7.20 9.09
CA GLY A 200 19.07 -8.04 10.26
C GLY A 200 17.87 -8.89 10.69
N GLY A 201 16.83 -9.01 9.83
CA GLY A 201 15.65 -9.83 10.11
C GLY A 201 14.91 -9.38 11.37
N ASN A 202 14.51 -10.37 12.19
CA ASN A 202 13.84 -10.11 13.48
C ASN A 202 14.78 -9.49 14.53
N TYR A 203 16.09 -9.49 14.29
CA TYR A 203 17.13 -8.97 15.21
C TYR A 203 17.60 -7.57 14.83
N SER A 204 16.94 -6.92 13.88
CA SER A 204 17.30 -5.60 13.37
C SER A 204 17.44 -4.54 14.47
N HIS A 205 18.57 -3.85 14.51
CA HIS A 205 18.78 -2.66 15.33
C HIS A 205 18.36 -1.35 14.65
N GLY A 206 17.84 -1.43 13.42
CA GLY A 206 17.40 -0.28 12.65
C GLY A 206 18.54 0.58 12.10
N TYR A 207 19.71 -0.02 11.86
CA TYR A 207 20.85 0.66 11.27
C TYR A 207 20.57 1.13 9.84
N LYS A 208 21.30 2.16 9.44
CA LYS A 208 21.20 2.75 8.11
C LYS A 208 21.79 1.86 7.01
N TYR A 209 22.79 1.06 7.34
CA TYR A 209 23.43 0.08 6.48
C TYR A 209 23.32 -1.29 7.14
N ALA A 210 23.58 -2.35 6.41
CA ALA A 210 23.48 -3.71 6.95
C ALA A 210 24.53 -3.96 8.04
N GLY A 211 24.14 -3.80 9.31
CA GLY A 211 24.95 -4.05 10.50
C GLY A 211 25.60 -2.82 11.15
N SER A 212 25.52 -1.61 10.57
CA SER A 212 26.07 -0.39 11.19
C SER A 212 25.46 0.90 10.65
N ASP A 213 25.54 1.99 11.44
CA ASP A 213 25.31 3.37 10.96
C ASP A 213 26.55 3.96 10.28
N ASP A 214 27.73 3.36 10.46
CA ASP A 214 28.95 3.72 9.76
C ASP A 214 29.18 2.82 8.55
N ARG A 215 29.03 3.41 7.37
CA ARG A 215 29.16 2.69 6.10
C ARG A 215 30.52 2.04 5.91
N ASP A 216 31.60 2.67 6.38
CA ASP A 216 32.96 2.21 6.15
C ASP A 216 33.27 0.93 6.95
N GLU A 217 32.47 0.58 7.95
CA GLU A 217 32.60 -0.65 8.74
C GLU A 217 32.01 -1.88 8.05
N VAL A 218 30.98 -1.67 7.18
CA VAL A 218 30.13 -2.77 6.65
C VAL A 218 30.05 -2.81 5.12
N ALA A 219 30.65 -1.84 4.42
CA ALA A 219 30.47 -1.71 2.97
C ALA A 219 31.74 -1.34 2.19
N TRP A 220 32.02 -2.08 1.12
CA TRP A 220 32.94 -1.65 0.08
C TRP A 220 32.20 -0.78 -0.94
N HIS A 221 32.57 0.51 -1.04
CA HIS A 221 31.90 1.49 -1.88
C HIS A 221 32.92 2.41 -2.56
N ARG A 222 32.51 3.30 -3.43
CA ARG A 222 33.36 4.13 -4.29
C ARG A 222 34.50 4.84 -3.57
N ASN A 223 34.33 5.24 -2.31
CA ASN A 223 35.34 6.05 -1.61
C ASN A 223 36.39 5.20 -0.88
N ASN A 224 36.11 3.91 -0.54
CA ASN A 224 37.02 3.05 0.20
C ASN A 224 37.46 1.80 -0.59
N SER A 225 36.75 1.40 -1.67
CA SER A 225 37.03 0.18 -2.44
C SER A 225 38.28 0.23 -3.33
N GLY A 226 38.85 1.43 -3.59
CA GLY A 226 39.89 1.59 -4.58
C GLY A 226 39.45 1.26 -6.01
N HIS A 227 38.13 1.42 -6.29
CA HIS A 227 37.48 1.16 -7.59
C HIS A 227 37.58 -0.30 -8.06
N ARG A 228 37.41 -1.24 -7.15
CA ARG A 228 37.40 -2.68 -7.43
C ARG A 228 36.54 -3.44 -6.42
N THR A 229 36.25 -4.72 -6.72
CA THR A 229 35.70 -5.67 -5.74
C THR A 229 36.78 -6.12 -4.75
N HIS A 230 36.34 -6.60 -3.60
CA HIS A 230 37.16 -7.13 -2.51
C HIS A 230 36.75 -8.56 -2.18
N PRO A 231 37.61 -9.37 -1.51
CA PRO A 231 37.21 -10.66 -0.98
C PRO A 231 35.97 -10.54 -0.10
N VAL A 232 35.06 -11.50 -0.20
CA VAL A 232 33.84 -11.50 0.60
C VAL A 232 34.16 -11.62 2.09
N ALA A 233 33.30 -11.08 2.95
CA ALA A 233 33.40 -11.13 4.41
C ALA A 233 34.69 -10.49 5.01
N GLU A 234 35.28 -9.48 4.35
CA GLU A 234 36.39 -8.70 4.91
C GLU A 234 35.92 -7.61 5.90
N LEU A 235 34.65 -7.18 5.80
CA LEU A 235 34.04 -6.17 6.68
C LEU A 235 33.07 -6.82 7.66
N LEU A 236 32.55 -6.05 8.62
CA LEU A 236 31.66 -6.55 9.65
C LEU A 236 30.33 -7.06 9.04
N PRO A 237 29.83 -8.22 9.50
CA PRO A 237 28.51 -8.71 9.10
C PRO A 237 27.39 -7.95 9.81
N ASN A 238 26.16 -8.16 9.35
CA ASN A 238 24.97 -7.70 10.05
C ASN A 238 24.55 -8.63 11.19
N GLU A 239 23.42 -8.34 11.84
CA GLU A 239 22.90 -9.07 13.01
C GLU A 239 22.61 -10.56 12.76
N LEU A 240 22.42 -10.96 11.49
CA LEU A 240 22.25 -12.36 11.07
C LEU A 240 23.57 -13.04 10.69
N GLY A 241 24.70 -12.35 10.80
CA GLY A 241 25.99 -12.86 10.35
C GLY A 241 26.18 -12.85 8.84
N LEU A 242 25.40 -12.04 8.11
CA LEU A 242 25.49 -11.86 6.65
C LEU A 242 26.48 -10.74 6.33
N SER A 243 27.45 -11.03 5.48
CA SER A 243 28.47 -10.07 5.03
C SER A 243 28.12 -9.49 3.66
N ASP A 244 28.61 -8.27 3.39
CA ASP A 244 28.54 -7.59 2.10
C ASP A 244 27.11 -7.32 1.60
N MET A 245 26.09 -7.33 2.50
CA MET A 245 24.73 -6.91 2.17
C MET A 245 24.68 -5.41 1.82
N SER A 246 25.74 -4.68 2.08
CA SER A 246 25.93 -3.29 1.67
C SER A 246 27.25 -3.16 0.92
N GLY A 247 27.22 -2.82 -0.39
CA GLY A 247 28.42 -2.59 -1.19
C GLY A 247 28.96 -3.82 -1.91
N ASN A 248 30.24 -3.85 -2.23
CA ASN A 248 30.97 -4.82 -3.02
C ASN A 248 30.36 -5.04 -4.41
N VAL A 249 29.31 -5.89 -4.59
CA VAL A 249 28.56 -6.00 -5.85
C VAL A 249 27.05 -5.85 -5.62
N GLU A 250 26.33 -5.32 -6.61
CA GLU A 250 24.87 -5.37 -6.67
C GLU A 250 24.42 -6.82 -6.86
N GLU A 251 23.41 -7.27 -6.14
CA GLU A 251 22.95 -8.65 -6.14
C GLU A 251 21.59 -8.80 -6.82
N TYR A 252 21.49 -9.65 -7.85
CA TYR A 252 20.24 -9.88 -8.54
C TYR A 252 19.21 -10.56 -7.65
N CYS A 253 18.00 -10.02 -7.64
CA CYS A 253 16.81 -10.62 -7.05
C CYS A 253 15.93 -11.33 -8.09
N GLN A 254 14.96 -12.10 -7.62
CA GLN A 254 14.00 -12.82 -8.46
C GLN A 254 13.04 -11.84 -9.16
N ASP A 255 12.75 -10.73 -8.50
CA ASP A 255 11.74 -9.75 -8.88
C ASP A 255 12.06 -9.04 -10.19
N GLY A 256 10.99 -8.76 -10.96
CA GLY A 256 11.02 -7.86 -12.09
C GLY A 256 11.05 -6.41 -11.63
N TRP A 257 11.73 -5.55 -12.39
CA TRP A 257 11.69 -4.12 -12.18
C TRP A 257 10.41 -3.51 -12.76
N GLY A 258 9.63 -2.75 -11.96
CA GLY A 258 8.40 -2.09 -12.41
C GLY A 258 7.93 -0.99 -11.46
N ASN A 259 7.18 -0.02 -11.99
CA ASN A 259 6.81 1.21 -11.29
C ASN A 259 5.67 1.06 -10.26
N ASN A 260 5.06 -0.11 -10.11
CA ASN A 260 3.79 -0.28 -9.39
C ASN A 260 3.89 -1.10 -8.10
N TYR A 261 5.08 -1.23 -7.54
CA TYR A 261 5.29 -2.03 -6.32
C TYR A 261 4.89 -1.29 -5.04
N PHE A 262 4.59 0.01 -5.10
CA PHE A 262 4.12 0.75 -3.93
C PHE A 262 2.65 0.43 -3.68
N CYS A 263 2.38 -0.38 -2.66
CA CYS A 263 1.01 -0.67 -2.22
C CYS A 263 0.84 -0.36 -0.74
N THR A 264 -0.39 -0.08 -0.36
CA THR A 264 -0.75 0.15 1.05
C THR A 264 -1.20 -1.14 1.74
N ASN A 265 -1.36 -2.23 0.98
CA ASN A 265 -1.73 -3.56 1.49
C ASN A 265 -0.62 -4.20 2.29
N PRO A 266 -0.96 -5.01 3.31
CA PRO A 266 -0.08 -6.06 3.78
C PRO A 266 0.25 -7.04 2.66
N LEU A 267 1.53 -7.40 2.51
CA LEU A 267 2.02 -8.36 1.53
C LEU A 267 2.54 -9.61 2.24
N THR A 268 2.35 -10.77 1.62
CA THR A 268 2.90 -12.05 2.10
C THR A 268 3.80 -12.67 1.04
N ASN A 269 5.08 -12.87 1.37
CA ASN A 269 6.10 -13.41 0.45
C ASN A 269 6.02 -12.78 -0.96
N PRO A 270 6.00 -11.44 -1.09
CA PRO A 270 5.79 -10.81 -2.39
C PRO A 270 6.96 -11.08 -3.34
N MET A 271 6.65 -11.26 -4.61
CA MET A 271 7.60 -11.38 -5.71
C MET A 271 6.99 -10.80 -6.98
N MET A 272 7.53 -9.71 -7.49
CA MET A 272 7.03 -9.07 -8.71
C MET A 272 7.43 -9.84 -9.96
N PRO A 273 6.48 -10.19 -10.84
CA PRO A 273 6.81 -10.78 -12.14
C PRO A 273 7.51 -9.76 -13.04
N THR A 274 8.40 -10.24 -13.90
CA THR A 274 9.02 -9.43 -14.94
C THR A 274 8.04 -9.18 -16.09
N THR A 275 7.80 -7.91 -16.45
CA THR A 275 6.94 -7.53 -17.58
C THR A 275 7.71 -7.17 -18.84
N ASP A 276 8.93 -6.68 -18.72
CA ASP A 276 9.76 -6.14 -19.81
C ASP A 276 11.21 -6.67 -19.84
N GLY A 277 11.51 -7.69 -19.02
CA GLY A 277 12.82 -8.34 -18.95
C GLY A 277 13.85 -7.59 -18.07
N GLU A 278 13.45 -6.54 -17.38
CA GLU A 278 14.29 -5.89 -16.37
C GLU A 278 14.05 -6.52 -14.99
N HIS A 279 15.12 -6.71 -14.22
CA HIS A 279 15.11 -7.32 -12.89
C HIS A 279 15.64 -6.38 -11.83
N VAL A 280 15.27 -6.64 -10.59
CA VAL A 280 15.77 -5.92 -9.42
C VAL A 280 17.19 -6.38 -9.09
N ALA A 281 18.06 -5.44 -8.70
CA ALA A 281 19.33 -5.69 -8.05
C ALA A 281 19.47 -4.81 -6.80
N CYS A 282 19.97 -5.38 -5.71
CA CYS A 282 20.04 -4.76 -4.38
C CYS A 282 21.49 -4.60 -3.88
N GLY A 283 21.69 -3.88 -2.76
CA GLY A 283 22.96 -3.82 -2.02
C GLY A 283 23.90 -2.67 -2.44
N GLY A 284 23.81 -2.21 -3.67
CA GLY A 284 24.80 -1.30 -4.22
C GLY A 284 26.14 -1.99 -4.46
N SER A 285 27.20 -1.23 -4.78
CA SER A 285 28.48 -1.83 -5.19
C SER A 285 29.68 -0.98 -4.86
N TRP A 286 30.87 -1.52 -5.11
CA TRP A 286 32.17 -0.87 -5.01
C TRP A 286 32.25 0.50 -5.73
N ASN A 287 31.35 0.77 -6.69
CA ASN A 287 31.34 2.02 -7.48
C ASN A 287 30.22 2.99 -7.07
N ASN A 288 29.36 2.65 -6.13
CA ASN A 288 28.23 3.47 -5.71
C ASN A 288 28.59 4.45 -4.60
N THR A 289 27.98 5.65 -4.61
CA THR A 289 28.10 6.68 -3.56
C THR A 289 26.81 6.86 -2.75
N GLY A 290 25.69 6.27 -3.20
CA GLY A 290 24.34 6.40 -2.62
C GLY A 290 24.05 5.42 -1.50
N PRO A 291 22.81 5.39 -0.99
CA PRO A 291 22.37 4.40 -0.01
C PRO A 291 22.49 2.99 -0.57
N LEU A 292 23.00 2.05 0.25
CA LEU A 292 23.41 0.72 -0.16
C LEU A 292 22.39 -0.39 0.22
N VAL A 293 21.21 0.00 0.72
CA VAL A 293 20.07 -0.90 0.95
C VAL A 293 18.92 -0.46 0.07
N SER A 294 19.15 -0.31 -1.23
CA SER A 294 18.13 0.12 -2.20
C SER A 294 18.25 -0.69 -3.48
N SER A 295 17.12 -0.88 -4.13
CA SER A 295 17.03 -1.55 -5.42
C SER A 295 17.37 -0.62 -6.59
N VAL A 296 17.88 -1.20 -7.66
CA VAL A 296 18.15 -0.53 -8.95
C VAL A 296 17.72 -1.46 -10.10
N PRO A 297 17.34 -0.90 -11.28
CA PRO A 297 17.05 -1.74 -12.44
C PRO A 297 18.30 -2.48 -12.91
N GLY A 298 18.17 -3.80 -13.13
CA GLY A 298 19.27 -4.69 -13.48
C GLY A 298 18.99 -5.53 -14.73
N SER A 299 19.26 -5.03 -15.94
CA SER A 299 19.07 -5.81 -17.18
C SER A 299 20.37 -6.22 -17.89
N TYR A 300 21.53 -5.70 -17.49
CA TYR A 300 22.78 -5.93 -18.21
C TYR A 300 23.91 -6.42 -17.30
N ALA A 301 24.76 -7.30 -17.82
CA ALA A 301 26.02 -7.66 -17.20
C ALA A 301 26.89 -6.39 -17.00
N TRP A 302 27.24 -6.09 -15.76
CA TRP A 302 28.02 -4.93 -15.37
C TRP A 302 29.11 -5.35 -14.37
N PRO A 303 30.32 -4.75 -14.40
CA PRO A 303 31.38 -5.12 -13.45
C PRO A 303 31.08 -4.92 -11.97
N ALA A 304 29.89 -4.52 -11.64
CA ALA A 304 29.43 -4.26 -10.29
C ALA A 304 28.20 -5.12 -9.91
N ARG A 305 27.84 -6.13 -10.74
CA ARG A 305 26.69 -7.00 -10.48
C ARG A 305 27.10 -8.45 -10.36
N GLY A 306 26.58 -9.08 -9.31
CA GLY A 306 26.80 -10.45 -8.93
C GLY A 306 25.53 -11.15 -8.46
N LEU A 307 25.69 -12.12 -7.58
CA LEU A 307 24.63 -13.02 -7.14
C LEU A 307 24.82 -13.38 -5.67
N ARG A 308 23.73 -13.39 -4.90
CA ARG A 308 23.58 -14.09 -3.63
C ARG A 308 22.52 -15.17 -3.77
N LEU A 309 22.73 -16.32 -3.10
CA LEU A 309 21.80 -17.44 -3.15
C LEU A 309 20.73 -17.31 -2.07
N ALA A 310 19.57 -17.89 -2.33
CA ALA A 310 18.54 -18.17 -1.35
C ALA A 310 18.04 -19.62 -1.46
N MET A 311 17.38 -20.14 -0.43
CA MET A 311 16.70 -21.43 -0.38
C MET A 311 15.40 -21.29 0.41
N GLY A 312 14.48 -22.23 0.20
CA GLY A 312 13.16 -22.27 0.84
C GLY A 312 12.05 -21.86 -0.13
N GLU A 313 10.89 -22.48 0.03
CA GLU A 313 9.70 -22.17 -0.75
C GLU A 313 8.79 -21.25 0.08
N PRO A 314 8.30 -20.15 -0.46
CA PRO A 314 7.38 -19.29 0.26
C PRO A 314 6.06 -20.01 0.55
N VAL A 315 5.49 -19.79 1.73
CA VAL A 315 4.22 -20.39 2.17
C VAL A 315 3.13 -19.30 2.22
N TYR A 316 1.99 -19.58 1.61
CA TYR A 316 0.81 -18.70 1.59
C TYR A 316 -0.30 -19.36 2.40
N ASP A 317 -0.53 -18.87 3.63
CA ASP A 317 -1.46 -19.50 4.58
C ASP A 317 -2.93 -19.39 4.19
N THR A 318 -3.28 -18.38 3.40
CA THR A 318 -4.67 -18.11 2.99
C THR A 318 -4.74 -18.08 1.46
N PRO A 319 -5.47 -19.01 0.82
CA PRO A 319 -5.71 -18.98 -0.63
C PRO A 319 -6.41 -17.71 -1.08
N LEU A 320 -6.16 -17.28 -2.32
CA LEU A 320 -6.84 -16.15 -2.93
C LEU A 320 -8.35 -16.40 -2.98
N SER A 321 -9.13 -15.46 -2.46
CA SER A 321 -10.59 -15.51 -2.51
C SER A 321 -11.21 -14.12 -2.59
N LEU A 322 -12.46 -14.06 -3.02
CA LEU A 322 -13.25 -12.83 -3.11
C LEU A 322 -14.42 -12.89 -2.14
N SER A 323 -14.84 -11.74 -1.58
CA SER A 323 -15.97 -11.62 -0.67
C SER A 323 -17.30 -12.07 -1.30
N LYS A 324 -17.35 -12.08 -2.65
CA LYS A 324 -18.52 -12.49 -3.44
C LYS A 324 -18.06 -13.30 -4.64
N ALA A 325 -18.78 -14.38 -4.99
CA ALA A 325 -18.60 -15.13 -6.24
C ALA A 325 -19.49 -14.58 -7.37
N GLU A 326 -20.59 -13.92 -7.01
CA GLU A 326 -21.53 -13.28 -7.91
C GLU A 326 -22.11 -12.01 -7.27
N THR A 327 -22.51 -11.04 -8.08
CA THR A 327 -23.20 -9.84 -7.64
C THR A 327 -24.13 -9.30 -8.73
N GLU A 328 -25.14 -8.55 -8.33
CA GLU A 328 -26.09 -7.86 -9.21
C GLU A 328 -26.00 -6.34 -8.94
N ILE A 329 -25.86 -5.56 -9.99
CA ILE A 329 -25.72 -4.10 -9.90
C ILE A 329 -26.71 -3.47 -10.89
N ASN A 330 -27.54 -2.54 -10.43
CA ASN A 330 -28.40 -1.77 -11.32
C ASN A 330 -27.58 -0.72 -12.08
N ASP A 331 -27.90 -0.50 -13.35
CA ASP A 331 -27.23 0.48 -14.21
C ASP A 331 -27.21 1.87 -13.53
N GLY A 332 -26.04 2.49 -13.52
CA GLY A 332 -25.80 3.76 -12.83
C GLY A 332 -25.43 3.64 -11.36
N LEU A 333 -25.42 2.44 -10.77
CA LEU A 333 -24.95 2.16 -9.40
C LEU A 333 -23.61 1.42 -9.40
N PHE A 334 -23.10 1.13 -8.19
CA PHE A 334 -21.85 0.37 -8.01
C PHE A 334 -21.98 -0.68 -6.90
N ASP A 335 -21.04 -1.62 -6.87
CA ASP A 335 -20.84 -2.56 -5.77
C ASP A 335 -19.36 -2.71 -5.44
N MET A 336 -19.07 -3.24 -4.25
CA MET A 336 -17.72 -3.43 -3.74
C MET A 336 -17.43 -4.91 -3.52
N VAL A 337 -16.25 -5.34 -3.94
CA VAL A 337 -15.74 -6.70 -3.73
C VAL A 337 -14.39 -6.61 -3.02
N THR A 338 -14.22 -7.40 -1.96
CA THR A 338 -12.97 -7.45 -1.20
C THR A 338 -12.18 -8.69 -1.59
N ILE A 339 -10.88 -8.51 -1.81
CA ILE A 339 -9.90 -9.58 -2.03
C ILE A 339 -9.35 -10.02 -0.68
N THR A 340 -9.21 -11.32 -0.45
CA THR A 340 -8.57 -11.90 0.74
C THR A 340 -7.62 -13.03 0.34
N GLY A 341 -6.52 -13.19 1.09
CA GLY A 341 -5.52 -14.23 0.86
C GLY A 341 -4.54 -13.91 -0.27
N GLY A 342 -3.76 -14.91 -0.68
CA GLY A 342 -2.69 -14.76 -1.66
C GLY A 342 -1.50 -13.93 -1.18
N SER A 343 -0.71 -13.41 -2.11
CA SER A 343 0.51 -12.62 -1.82
C SER A 343 0.24 -11.16 -1.44
N GLY A 344 -0.93 -10.64 -1.77
CA GLY A 344 -1.27 -9.22 -1.66
C GLY A 344 -0.97 -8.40 -2.93
N LEU A 345 -0.32 -8.99 -3.93
CA LEU A 345 -0.06 -8.37 -5.23
C LEU A 345 -1.07 -8.88 -6.26
N TYR A 346 -2.00 -8.02 -6.67
CA TYR A 346 -3.12 -8.42 -7.52
C TYR A 346 -3.18 -7.64 -8.82
N GLN A 347 -3.55 -8.34 -9.88
CA GLN A 347 -4.05 -7.76 -11.12
C GLN A 347 -5.55 -8.01 -11.20
N VAL A 348 -6.32 -7.00 -11.60
CA VAL A 348 -7.78 -7.11 -11.76
C VAL A 348 -8.16 -6.79 -13.20
N ASP A 349 -8.82 -7.73 -13.85
CA ASP A 349 -9.24 -7.65 -15.25
C ASP A 349 -10.75 -7.83 -15.36
N CYS A 350 -11.37 -7.20 -16.37
CA CYS A 350 -12.78 -7.36 -16.71
C CYS A 350 -12.92 -7.75 -18.17
N ASP A 351 -13.77 -8.73 -18.46
CA ASP A 351 -14.02 -9.20 -19.82
C ASP A 351 -14.99 -8.31 -20.62
N ASN A 352 -15.71 -7.40 -19.95
CA ASN A 352 -16.68 -6.48 -20.56
C ASN A 352 -16.57 -5.06 -20.02
N ASN A 353 -15.52 -4.33 -20.41
CA ASN A 353 -15.27 -2.96 -20.00
C ASN A 353 -16.24 -1.92 -20.60
N GLU A 354 -17.09 -2.31 -21.56
CA GLU A 354 -18.13 -1.43 -22.10
C GLU A 354 -19.33 -1.34 -21.14
N ALA A 355 -19.65 -2.46 -20.49
CA ALA A 355 -20.79 -2.56 -19.57
C ALA A 355 -20.42 -2.31 -18.09
N LEU A 356 -19.19 -2.61 -17.69
CA LEU A 356 -18.69 -2.48 -16.32
C LEU A 356 -17.35 -1.78 -16.29
N THR A 357 -17.25 -0.70 -15.53
CA THR A 357 -15.95 -0.09 -15.19
C THR A 357 -15.47 -0.63 -13.84
N ILE A 358 -14.19 -1.00 -13.77
CA ILE A 358 -13.56 -1.43 -12.54
C ILE A 358 -12.53 -0.42 -12.07
N SER A 359 -12.46 -0.21 -10.77
CA SER A 359 -11.33 0.44 -10.11
C SER A 359 -10.88 -0.41 -8.93
N HIS A 360 -9.57 -0.56 -8.78
CA HIS A 360 -8.97 -1.39 -7.76
C HIS A 360 -8.02 -0.56 -6.90
N LYS A 361 -8.22 -0.62 -5.60
CA LYS A 361 -7.31 -0.03 -4.63
C LYS A 361 -7.11 -1.03 -3.49
N ASP A 362 -5.86 -1.38 -3.27
CA ASP A 362 -5.47 -2.33 -2.22
C ASP A 362 -6.22 -3.67 -2.37
N THR A 363 -7.00 -4.07 -1.37
CA THR A 363 -7.80 -5.30 -1.37
C THR A 363 -9.24 -5.06 -1.80
N THR A 364 -9.58 -3.87 -2.30
CA THR A 364 -10.95 -3.51 -2.61
C THR A 364 -11.10 -3.23 -4.10
N ILE A 365 -12.07 -3.88 -4.73
CA ILE A 365 -12.48 -3.65 -6.11
C ILE A 365 -13.83 -2.96 -6.09
N ARG A 366 -13.94 -1.83 -6.76
CA ARG A 366 -15.20 -1.16 -7.04
C ARG A 366 -15.66 -1.52 -8.46
N LEU A 367 -16.92 -1.89 -8.58
CA LEU A 367 -17.60 -2.34 -9.80
C LEU A 367 -18.70 -1.34 -10.14
N ASP A 368 -18.49 -0.49 -11.15
CA ASP A 368 -19.45 0.53 -11.58
C ASP A 368 -20.21 0.08 -12.82
N ALA A 369 -21.52 -0.09 -12.70
CA ALA A 369 -22.40 -0.45 -13.82
C ALA A 369 -22.57 0.72 -14.79
N ILE A 370 -22.31 0.47 -16.08
CA ILE A 370 -22.40 1.46 -17.17
C ILE A 370 -23.54 1.11 -18.14
N GLU A 371 -23.72 -0.15 -18.46
CA GLU A 371 -24.77 -0.64 -19.37
C GLU A 371 -25.29 -1.99 -18.88
N VAL A 372 -26.54 -2.31 -19.25
CA VAL A 372 -27.18 -3.59 -18.94
C VAL A 372 -26.44 -4.73 -19.63
N GLY A 373 -26.14 -5.81 -18.90
CA GLY A 373 -25.42 -6.95 -19.44
C GLY A 373 -24.87 -7.89 -18.39
N THR A 374 -23.78 -8.55 -18.72
CA THR A 374 -23.01 -9.38 -17.80
C THR A 374 -21.52 -9.13 -17.98
N ALA A 375 -20.77 -9.25 -16.91
CA ALA A 375 -19.31 -9.20 -16.93
C ALA A 375 -18.72 -10.23 -15.98
N ILE A 376 -17.48 -10.65 -16.25
CA ILE A 376 -16.67 -11.45 -15.33
C ILE A 376 -15.45 -10.62 -14.96
N VAL A 377 -15.29 -10.36 -13.68
CA VAL A 377 -14.08 -9.75 -13.13
C VAL A 377 -13.18 -10.85 -12.60
N THR A 378 -11.94 -10.87 -13.07
CA THR A 378 -10.91 -11.83 -12.69
C THR A 378 -9.84 -11.14 -11.88
N VAL A 379 -9.56 -11.64 -10.69
CA VAL A 379 -8.42 -11.25 -9.86
C VAL A 379 -7.35 -12.32 -10.00
N SER A 380 -6.15 -11.92 -10.40
CA SER A 380 -4.98 -12.80 -10.51
C SER A 380 -3.95 -12.37 -9.48
N ASP A 381 -3.53 -13.28 -8.60
CA ASP A 381 -2.36 -13.07 -7.76
C ASP A 381 -1.09 -13.16 -8.60
N LEU A 382 -0.33 -12.08 -8.65
CA LEU A 382 0.84 -11.96 -9.53
C LEU A 382 2.02 -12.82 -9.08
N THR A 383 2.07 -13.21 -7.81
CA THR A 383 3.13 -14.04 -7.25
C THR A 383 2.82 -15.52 -7.36
N THR A 384 1.61 -15.93 -6.95
CA THR A 384 1.22 -17.35 -6.91
C THR A 384 0.64 -17.85 -8.23
N GLY A 385 0.10 -16.96 -9.06
CA GLY A 385 -0.66 -17.29 -10.26
C GLY A 385 -2.08 -17.79 -9.97
N GLU A 386 -2.52 -17.80 -8.71
CA GLU A 386 -3.91 -18.13 -8.36
C GLU A 386 -4.88 -17.12 -8.94
N GLN A 387 -6.07 -17.58 -9.29
CA GLN A 387 -7.14 -16.72 -9.82
C GLN A 387 -8.44 -16.94 -9.08
N ALA A 388 -9.17 -15.84 -8.85
CA ALA A 388 -10.53 -15.83 -8.35
C ALA A 388 -11.41 -14.92 -9.22
N THR A 389 -12.68 -15.27 -9.39
CA THR A 389 -13.59 -14.54 -10.26
C THR A 389 -14.86 -14.13 -9.53
N VAL A 390 -15.44 -13.00 -9.95
CA VAL A 390 -16.81 -12.62 -9.60
C VAL A 390 -17.62 -12.42 -10.88
N ALA A 391 -18.77 -13.08 -10.93
CA ALA A 391 -19.76 -12.90 -12.00
C ALA A 391 -20.64 -11.71 -11.67
N VAL A 392 -20.76 -10.75 -12.59
CA VAL A 392 -21.53 -9.51 -12.40
C VAL A 392 -22.71 -9.51 -13.36
N THR A 393 -23.93 -9.39 -12.80
CA THR A 393 -25.15 -9.15 -13.57
C THR A 393 -25.52 -7.68 -13.47
N LEU A 394 -25.63 -7.02 -14.60
CA LEU A 394 -25.93 -5.58 -14.72
C LEU A 394 -27.39 -5.42 -15.13
N ASN A 395 -28.22 -5.04 -14.17
CA ASN A 395 -29.65 -4.90 -14.33
C ASN A 395 -30.01 -3.49 -14.84
N PRO A 396 -31.21 -3.29 -15.44
CA PRO A 396 -31.70 -1.95 -15.77
C PRO A 396 -31.74 -1.06 -14.53
N SER A 397 -31.46 0.24 -14.71
CA SER A 397 -31.60 1.23 -13.65
C SER A 397 -33.03 1.31 -13.12
N GLU A 398 -33.17 1.54 -11.83
CA GLU A 398 -34.46 1.92 -11.21
C GLU A 398 -34.85 3.36 -11.55
N PHE A 399 -33.88 4.17 -12.03
CA PHE A 399 -34.06 5.55 -12.43
C PHE A 399 -34.21 5.66 -13.94
N VAL A 400 -34.95 6.68 -14.41
CA VAL A 400 -34.96 7.04 -15.82
C VAL A 400 -33.68 7.81 -16.14
N ILE A 401 -32.76 7.18 -16.86
CA ILE A 401 -31.46 7.74 -17.22
C ILE A 401 -31.40 7.95 -18.74
N GLU A 402 -31.09 9.19 -19.17
CA GLU A 402 -30.69 9.47 -20.55
C GLU A 402 -29.16 9.53 -20.65
N LYS A 403 -28.59 8.77 -21.58
CA LYS A 403 -27.14 8.69 -21.83
C LYS A 403 -26.76 9.44 -23.09
N PHE A 404 -25.66 10.16 -23.02
CA PHE A 404 -25.13 10.97 -24.11
C PHE A 404 -23.69 10.61 -24.40
N THR A 405 -23.26 10.81 -25.64
CA THR A 405 -21.86 10.63 -26.06
C THR A 405 -21.42 11.86 -26.87
N VAL A 406 -20.27 12.42 -26.52
CA VAL A 406 -19.63 13.52 -27.23
C VAL A 406 -18.16 13.15 -27.46
N GLY A 407 -17.77 12.94 -28.72
CA GLY A 407 -16.49 12.28 -29.00
C GLY A 407 -16.49 10.87 -28.44
N ASP A 408 -15.48 10.55 -27.62
CA ASP A 408 -15.36 9.26 -26.92
C ASP A 408 -15.93 9.34 -25.48
N GLU A 409 -16.35 10.54 -25.02
CA GLU A 409 -16.82 10.76 -23.67
C GLU A 409 -18.31 10.47 -23.52
N LYS A 410 -18.65 9.72 -22.47
CA LYS A 410 -20.03 9.35 -22.10
C LYS A 410 -20.44 10.05 -20.81
N PHE A 411 -21.65 10.59 -20.77
CA PHE A 411 -22.25 11.14 -19.55
C PHE A 411 -23.74 10.80 -19.46
N ALA A 412 -24.28 10.85 -18.26
CA ALA A 412 -25.65 10.45 -17.96
C ALA A 412 -26.43 11.57 -17.26
N MET A 413 -27.72 11.69 -17.63
CA MET A 413 -28.68 12.61 -17.01
C MET A 413 -29.78 11.79 -16.35
N VAL A 414 -30.01 12.01 -15.07
CA VAL A 414 -31.05 11.32 -14.27
C VAL A 414 -32.30 12.16 -14.23
N LYS A 415 -33.47 11.57 -14.51
CA LYS A 415 -34.75 12.22 -14.38
C LYS A 415 -35.09 12.45 -12.91
N VAL A 416 -35.44 13.68 -12.57
CA VAL A 416 -36.00 14.09 -11.29
C VAL A 416 -37.47 14.46 -11.51
N ASP A 417 -38.38 13.64 -10.96
CA ASP A 417 -39.81 13.95 -11.02
C ASP A 417 -40.11 15.17 -10.18
N GLY A 418 -40.88 16.12 -10.78
CA GLY A 418 -41.26 17.36 -10.13
C GLY A 418 -41.99 17.12 -8.81
N GLY A 419 -41.88 18.07 -7.90
CA GLY A 419 -42.44 17.95 -6.56
C GLY A 419 -42.39 19.27 -5.79
N THR A 420 -42.93 19.22 -4.57
CA THR A 420 -42.92 20.37 -3.64
C THR A 420 -42.06 20.01 -2.42
N PHE A 421 -41.14 20.89 -2.04
CA PHE A 421 -40.25 20.70 -0.89
C PHE A 421 -40.05 22.01 -0.11
N MET A 422 -39.47 21.87 1.07
CA MET A 422 -39.05 23.00 1.90
C MET A 422 -37.58 23.31 1.64
N MET A 423 -37.30 24.42 0.96
CA MET A 423 -35.95 24.88 0.62
C MET A 423 -35.33 25.68 1.77
N GLY A 424 -34.06 25.49 2.05
CA GLY A 424 -33.29 26.22 3.05
C GLY A 424 -32.99 25.40 4.31
N ALA A 425 -32.75 26.07 5.46
CA ALA A 425 -32.31 25.47 6.72
C ALA A 425 -33.45 24.72 7.43
N THR A 426 -33.84 23.55 6.91
CA THR A 426 -34.77 22.63 7.55
C THR A 426 -34.14 22.02 8.85
N PRO A 427 -34.92 21.40 9.76
CA PRO A 427 -34.44 21.01 11.09
C PRO A 427 -33.18 20.14 11.10
N GLU A 428 -32.99 19.28 10.10
CA GLU A 428 -31.80 18.42 9.97
C GLU A 428 -30.52 19.19 9.63
N GLN A 429 -30.63 20.44 9.20
CA GLN A 429 -29.49 21.31 8.87
C GLN A 429 -28.99 22.12 10.08
N GLU A 430 -29.78 22.13 11.16
CA GLU A 430 -29.44 22.85 12.39
C GLU A 430 -28.49 22.02 13.30
N PRO A 431 -27.66 22.65 14.14
CA PRO A 431 -27.56 24.12 14.36
C PRO A 431 -26.58 24.85 13.43
N GLU A 432 -25.95 24.17 12.47
CA GLU A 432 -24.84 24.70 11.66
C GLU A 432 -25.29 25.61 10.51
N ALA A 433 -26.61 25.74 10.27
CA ALA A 433 -27.15 26.56 9.19
C ALA A 433 -26.88 28.06 9.40
N THR A 434 -26.49 28.74 8.33
CA THR A 434 -26.25 30.20 8.30
C THR A 434 -27.52 31.00 8.07
N ASP A 435 -27.45 32.34 8.28
CA ASP A 435 -28.59 33.22 8.04
C ASP A 435 -28.99 33.28 6.56
N ASP A 436 -28.07 33.04 5.65
CA ASP A 436 -28.32 33.01 4.20
C ASP A 436 -29.18 31.83 3.75
N GLU A 437 -29.27 30.77 4.55
CA GLU A 437 -30.11 29.60 4.32
C GLU A 437 -31.57 29.79 4.84
N ARG A 438 -31.89 30.98 5.35
CA ARG A 438 -33.19 31.31 5.97
C ARG A 438 -33.87 32.47 5.25
N PRO A 439 -35.22 32.56 5.32
CA PRO A 439 -36.14 31.59 5.93
C PRO A 439 -36.31 30.31 5.08
N VAL A 440 -36.68 29.20 5.74
CA VAL A 440 -37.20 28.01 5.06
C VAL A 440 -38.53 28.40 4.37
N HIS A 441 -38.67 28.02 3.11
CA HIS A 441 -39.85 28.37 2.31
C HIS A 441 -40.23 27.22 1.37
N GLU A 442 -41.48 27.19 0.96
CA GLU A 442 -42.02 26.18 0.05
C GLU A 442 -41.64 26.45 -1.39
N VAL A 443 -41.11 25.44 -2.10
CA VAL A 443 -40.81 25.52 -3.54
C VAL A 443 -41.43 24.32 -4.26
N THR A 444 -42.10 24.59 -5.37
CA THR A 444 -42.64 23.58 -6.30
C THR A 444 -41.88 23.62 -7.61
N LEU A 445 -41.37 22.45 -8.06
CA LEU A 445 -40.63 22.30 -9.30
C LEU A 445 -41.34 21.38 -10.28
N SER A 446 -41.21 21.68 -11.56
CA SER A 446 -41.54 20.76 -12.65
C SER A 446 -40.47 19.68 -12.76
N SER A 447 -40.76 18.55 -13.45
CA SER A 447 -39.77 17.52 -13.73
C SER A 447 -38.64 18.05 -14.62
N PHE A 448 -37.42 17.58 -14.38
CA PHE A 448 -36.22 17.93 -15.13
C PHE A 448 -35.22 16.73 -15.13
N PHE A 449 -34.18 16.80 -15.93
CA PHE A 449 -33.03 15.91 -15.88
C PHE A 449 -31.84 16.66 -15.32
N ILE A 450 -31.03 15.97 -14.49
CA ILE A 450 -29.80 16.51 -13.90
C ILE A 450 -28.64 15.56 -14.15
N GLY A 451 -27.43 16.08 -14.34
CA GLY A 451 -26.21 15.28 -14.49
C GLY A 451 -26.02 14.32 -13.32
N GLN A 452 -25.79 13.05 -13.61
CA GLN A 452 -25.52 12.03 -12.58
C GLN A 452 -24.29 12.38 -11.76
N THR A 453 -23.30 13.03 -12.40
CA THR A 453 -22.06 13.56 -11.83
C THR A 453 -21.85 15.00 -12.25
N GLU A 454 -20.83 15.65 -11.70
CA GLU A 454 -20.28 16.89 -12.27
C GLU A 454 -19.80 16.64 -13.71
N VAL A 455 -19.64 17.70 -14.50
CA VAL A 455 -18.94 17.67 -15.80
C VAL A 455 -17.49 17.29 -15.57
N THR A 456 -17.01 16.27 -16.28
CA THR A 456 -15.64 15.79 -16.16
C THR A 456 -14.66 16.58 -17.03
N VAL A 457 -13.36 16.48 -16.72
CA VAL A 457 -12.27 17.02 -17.55
C VAL A 457 -12.36 16.45 -18.97
N GLY A 458 -12.60 15.15 -19.13
CA GLY A 458 -12.74 14.51 -20.44
C GLY A 458 -13.89 15.10 -21.25
N LEU A 459 -15.09 15.25 -20.64
CA LEU A 459 -16.24 15.86 -21.32
C LEU A 459 -15.97 17.34 -21.65
N TRP A 460 -15.31 18.08 -20.77
CA TRP A 460 -14.92 19.47 -21.04
C TRP A 460 -13.98 19.55 -22.25
N GLU A 461 -12.93 18.71 -22.29
CA GLU A 461 -12.00 18.67 -23.41
C GLU A 461 -12.67 18.28 -24.74
N ALA A 462 -13.58 17.30 -24.71
CA ALA A 462 -14.33 16.87 -25.89
C ALA A 462 -15.19 18.00 -26.48
N VAL A 463 -15.72 18.90 -25.65
CA VAL A 463 -16.57 20.03 -26.06
C VAL A 463 -15.77 21.29 -26.39
N MET A 464 -14.82 21.65 -25.51
CA MET A 464 -14.08 22.92 -25.59
C MET A 464 -12.80 22.82 -26.42
N GLY A 465 -12.23 21.62 -26.58
CA GLY A 465 -10.98 21.36 -27.30
C GLY A 465 -9.72 21.66 -26.49
N TYR A 466 -9.83 21.90 -25.19
CA TYR A 466 -8.70 22.12 -24.27
C TYR A 466 -9.03 21.68 -22.84
N CYS A 467 -8.02 21.26 -22.08
CA CYS A 467 -8.15 20.97 -20.65
C CYS A 467 -8.29 22.27 -19.85
N PRO A 468 -9.28 22.39 -18.95
CA PRO A 468 -9.44 23.58 -18.12
C PRO A 468 -8.33 23.72 -17.07
N ILE A 469 -7.65 22.61 -16.76
CA ILE A 469 -6.61 22.53 -15.74
C ILE A 469 -5.26 22.94 -16.34
N PRO A 470 -4.54 23.92 -15.76
CA PRO A 470 -3.26 24.38 -16.29
C PRO A 470 -2.19 23.29 -16.30
N SER A 471 -1.41 23.20 -17.38
CA SER A 471 -0.38 22.17 -17.60
C SER A 471 0.79 22.20 -16.60
N TYR A 472 0.95 23.25 -15.79
CA TYR A 472 1.96 23.31 -14.72
C TYR A 472 1.55 22.58 -13.44
N LEU A 473 0.27 22.17 -13.31
CA LEU A 473 -0.20 21.32 -12.23
C LEU A 473 0.22 19.86 -12.50
N PRO A 474 0.39 19.02 -11.45
CA PRO A 474 0.77 17.63 -11.62
C PRO A 474 -0.11 16.87 -12.61
N GLU A 475 0.48 15.96 -13.39
CA GLU A 475 -0.19 15.22 -14.48
C GLU A 475 -1.46 14.48 -14.04
N HIS A 476 -1.48 13.92 -12.81
CA HIS A 476 -2.66 13.26 -12.26
C HIS A 476 -3.89 14.17 -12.13
N ASN A 477 -3.74 15.49 -12.14
CA ASN A 477 -4.85 16.44 -12.15
C ASN A 477 -5.55 16.56 -13.51
N HIS A 478 -5.00 15.96 -14.57
CA HIS A 478 -5.52 15.98 -15.93
C HIS A 478 -6.26 14.68 -16.30
N ASP A 479 -6.54 13.80 -15.33
CA ASP A 479 -7.29 12.57 -15.59
C ASP A 479 -8.70 12.93 -16.10
N PRO A 480 -9.15 12.36 -17.23
CA PRO A 480 -10.46 12.68 -17.82
C PRO A 480 -11.64 12.37 -16.90
N ARG A 481 -11.47 11.51 -15.89
CA ARG A 481 -12.52 11.16 -14.92
C ARG A 481 -12.66 12.16 -13.77
N MET A 482 -11.77 13.14 -13.66
CA MET A 482 -11.87 14.18 -12.63
C MET A 482 -12.93 15.21 -13.00
N PRO A 483 -13.59 15.88 -12.03
CA PRO A 483 -14.48 17.00 -12.31
C PRO A 483 -13.69 18.16 -12.93
N ALA A 484 -14.29 18.79 -13.94
CA ALA A 484 -13.77 20.01 -14.53
C ALA A 484 -13.86 21.14 -13.50
N ARG A 485 -12.75 21.86 -13.31
CA ARG A 485 -12.58 22.93 -12.33
C ARG A 485 -11.68 24.03 -12.88
N LEU A 486 -11.50 25.11 -12.13
CA LEU A 486 -10.84 26.33 -12.62
C LEU A 486 -11.60 26.92 -13.80
N ILE A 487 -12.94 26.91 -13.71
CA ILE A 487 -13.88 27.35 -14.73
C ILE A 487 -14.80 28.41 -14.16
N SER A 488 -14.86 29.55 -14.81
CA SER A 488 -15.77 30.64 -14.46
C SER A 488 -17.20 30.32 -14.88
N TRP A 489 -18.17 31.05 -14.34
CA TRP A 489 -19.58 30.92 -14.73
C TRP A 489 -19.79 31.24 -16.23
N ASP A 490 -19.07 32.22 -16.76
CA ASP A 490 -19.15 32.60 -18.18
C ASP A 490 -18.58 31.50 -19.10
N GLU A 491 -17.45 30.85 -18.71
CA GLU A 491 -16.89 29.70 -19.45
C GLU A 491 -17.83 28.50 -19.43
N CYS A 492 -18.51 28.25 -18.30
CA CYS A 492 -19.57 27.23 -18.24
C CYS A 492 -20.73 27.51 -19.21
N GLN A 493 -21.12 28.77 -19.41
CA GLN A 493 -22.13 29.13 -20.41
C GLN A 493 -21.64 28.89 -21.84
N GLU A 494 -20.35 29.17 -22.12
CA GLU A 494 -19.74 28.86 -23.42
C GLU A 494 -19.72 27.35 -23.67
N PHE A 495 -19.29 26.57 -22.68
CA PHE A 495 -19.30 25.09 -22.72
C PHE A 495 -20.72 24.58 -23.03
N ILE A 496 -21.74 25.03 -22.30
CA ILE A 496 -23.12 24.61 -22.48
C ILE A 496 -23.61 24.96 -23.89
N THR A 497 -23.28 26.17 -24.40
CA THR A 497 -23.64 26.56 -25.76
C THR A 497 -23.08 25.61 -26.81
N LYS A 498 -21.80 25.27 -26.73
CA LYS A 498 -21.14 24.31 -27.62
C LYS A 498 -21.70 22.91 -27.48
N LEU A 499 -21.92 22.43 -26.25
CA LEU A 499 -22.53 21.15 -26.00
C LEU A 499 -23.91 21.03 -26.63
N ASN A 500 -24.74 22.08 -26.54
CA ASN A 500 -26.06 22.15 -27.16
C ASN A 500 -25.98 22.09 -28.70
N GLU A 501 -24.99 22.78 -29.29
CA GLU A 501 -24.74 22.71 -30.74
C GLU A 501 -24.31 21.31 -31.19
N MET A 502 -23.46 20.63 -30.41
CA MET A 502 -22.95 19.29 -30.75
C MET A 502 -24.03 18.21 -30.61
N THR A 503 -24.87 18.29 -29.59
CA THR A 503 -25.85 17.26 -29.24
C THR A 503 -27.25 17.50 -29.82
N GLY A 504 -27.57 18.75 -30.20
CA GLY A 504 -28.92 19.17 -30.59
C GLY A 504 -29.93 19.15 -29.44
N ARG A 505 -29.46 19.14 -28.19
CA ARG A 505 -30.27 19.18 -26.97
C ARG A 505 -30.15 20.55 -26.30
N THR A 506 -30.98 20.81 -25.29
CA THR A 506 -30.97 22.08 -24.54
C THR A 506 -30.53 21.82 -23.10
N PHE A 507 -29.23 21.76 -22.89
CA PHE A 507 -28.62 21.73 -21.54
C PHE A 507 -28.50 23.16 -21.01
N ARG A 508 -28.50 23.28 -19.69
CA ARG A 508 -28.30 24.53 -18.95
C ARG A 508 -27.68 24.22 -17.56
N MET A 509 -27.33 25.25 -16.82
CA MET A 509 -27.04 25.13 -15.39
C MET A 509 -28.32 24.82 -14.61
N PRO A 510 -28.25 24.17 -13.46
CA PRO A 510 -29.36 24.06 -12.53
C PRO A 510 -29.77 25.45 -12.01
N THR A 511 -31.05 25.64 -11.76
CA THR A 511 -31.44 26.68 -10.80
C THR A 511 -31.03 26.22 -9.40
N GLU A 512 -30.86 27.15 -8.47
CA GLU A 512 -30.51 26.83 -7.10
C GLU A 512 -31.53 25.88 -6.46
N ALA A 513 -32.81 26.07 -6.74
CA ALA A 513 -33.88 25.22 -6.22
C ALA A 513 -33.88 23.82 -6.83
N GLU A 514 -33.59 23.66 -8.12
CA GLU A 514 -33.42 22.34 -8.75
C GLU A 514 -32.25 21.60 -8.15
N TRP A 515 -31.13 22.30 -7.94
CA TRP A 515 -29.95 21.73 -7.32
C TRP A 515 -30.24 21.20 -5.90
N GLU A 516 -30.86 22.01 -5.03
CA GLU A 516 -31.18 21.62 -3.65
C GLU A 516 -32.22 20.48 -3.60
N PHE A 517 -33.26 20.53 -4.44
CA PHE A 517 -34.26 19.47 -4.52
C PHE A 517 -33.63 18.13 -4.92
N ALA A 518 -32.78 18.15 -5.93
CA ALA A 518 -32.05 16.96 -6.37
C ALA A 518 -31.07 16.44 -5.30
N ALA A 519 -30.32 17.33 -4.63
CA ALA A 519 -29.39 16.97 -3.56
C ALA A 519 -30.09 16.32 -2.37
N ARG A 520 -31.31 16.76 -2.04
CA ARG A 520 -32.16 16.19 -0.99
C ARG A 520 -32.80 14.85 -1.35
N GLY A 521 -32.61 14.34 -2.57
CA GLY A 521 -33.22 13.08 -3.04
C GLY A 521 -34.61 13.26 -3.69
N GLY A 522 -34.99 14.47 -4.05
CA GLY A 522 -36.29 14.77 -4.68
C GLY A 522 -37.48 14.29 -3.86
N ASN A 523 -38.43 13.59 -4.53
CA ASN A 523 -39.60 13.00 -3.87
C ASN A 523 -39.27 11.76 -2.98
N TYR A 524 -38.03 11.25 -3.06
CA TYR A 524 -37.56 10.10 -2.27
C TYR A 524 -36.72 10.50 -1.07
N SER A 525 -36.64 11.80 -0.77
CA SER A 525 -35.82 12.35 0.33
C SER A 525 -36.11 11.68 1.68
N HIS A 526 -35.06 11.25 2.35
CA HIS A 526 -35.11 10.76 3.73
C HIS A 526 -34.86 11.86 4.77
N GLY A 527 -34.65 13.10 4.35
CA GLY A 527 -34.33 14.22 5.25
C GLY A 527 -32.93 14.14 5.83
N TYR A 528 -31.95 13.73 5.04
CA TYR A 528 -30.56 13.67 5.46
C TYR A 528 -29.91 15.07 5.46
N LYS A 529 -28.88 15.21 6.27
CA LYS A 529 -28.06 16.43 6.38
C LYS A 529 -27.23 16.67 5.14
N TYR A 530 -26.68 15.61 4.56
CA TYR A 530 -25.92 15.57 3.31
C TYR A 530 -26.68 14.80 2.24
N ALA A 531 -26.25 14.87 1.01
CA ALA A 531 -26.95 14.20 -0.09
C ALA A 531 -26.80 12.66 -0.01
N GLY A 532 -27.79 11.99 0.58
CA GLY A 532 -27.88 10.54 0.72
C GLY A 532 -27.45 9.99 2.07
N SER A 533 -26.90 10.78 3.01
CA SER A 533 -26.51 10.31 4.36
C SER A 533 -26.49 11.42 5.40
N ASN A 534 -26.54 11.03 6.69
CA ASN A 534 -26.20 11.91 7.82
C ASN A 534 -24.69 11.86 8.17
N ASN A 535 -23.95 10.92 7.62
CA ASN A 535 -22.49 10.85 7.74
C ASN A 535 -21.84 11.34 6.45
N LEU A 536 -21.02 12.36 6.54
CA LEU A 536 -20.36 12.98 5.38
C LEU A 536 -19.44 12.00 4.64
N ASP A 537 -18.72 11.15 5.37
CA ASP A 537 -17.74 10.19 4.81
C ASP A 537 -18.39 9.17 3.84
N ASP A 538 -19.72 8.94 3.97
CA ASP A 538 -20.43 8.01 3.09
C ASP A 538 -20.65 8.60 1.68
N VAL A 539 -20.79 9.93 1.57
CA VAL A 539 -21.38 10.61 0.39
C VAL A 539 -20.54 11.75 -0.17
N ALA A 540 -19.38 12.03 0.43
CA ALA A 540 -18.57 13.19 0.04
C ALA A 540 -17.07 12.87 -0.03
N ILE A 541 -16.40 13.52 -0.98
CA ILE A 541 -14.95 13.70 -0.98
C ILE A 541 -14.70 15.06 -0.36
N HIS A 542 -14.14 15.10 0.85
CA HIS A 542 -13.95 16.34 1.61
C HIS A 542 -12.54 16.47 2.22
N GLU A 543 -11.57 15.63 1.81
CA GLU A 543 -10.17 15.69 2.25
C GLU A 543 -9.24 16.12 1.11
N PRO A 544 -8.30 17.06 1.36
CA PRO A 544 -7.42 17.62 0.32
C PRO A 544 -6.49 16.63 -0.39
N GLN A 545 -6.30 15.43 0.17
CA GLN A 545 -5.43 14.37 -0.40
C GLN A 545 -6.22 13.25 -1.09
N SER A 546 -7.54 13.35 -1.13
CA SER A 546 -8.38 12.35 -1.78
C SER A 546 -8.32 12.46 -3.30
N THR A 547 -8.49 11.32 -3.98
CA THR A 547 -8.60 11.29 -5.45
C THR A 547 -9.98 11.81 -5.86
N LEU A 548 -10.01 12.87 -6.66
CA LEU A 548 -11.24 13.56 -7.09
C LEU A 548 -11.89 12.93 -8.33
N PHE A 549 -11.98 11.62 -8.44
CA PHE A 549 -12.73 11.02 -9.54
C PHE A 549 -14.22 11.09 -9.26
N VAL A 550 -15.02 11.42 -10.28
CA VAL A 550 -16.48 11.34 -10.16
C VAL A 550 -16.93 9.91 -9.88
N ARG A 551 -18.05 9.75 -9.15
CA ARG A 551 -18.62 8.45 -8.75
C ARG A 551 -17.77 7.66 -7.75
N THR A 552 -16.98 8.32 -6.93
CA THR A 552 -16.18 7.65 -5.88
C THR A 552 -16.87 7.59 -4.52
N SER A 553 -17.83 8.45 -4.26
CA SER A 553 -18.69 8.41 -3.07
C SER A 553 -19.98 7.60 -3.30
N SER A 554 -20.78 7.38 -2.26
CA SER A 554 -22.11 6.79 -2.42
C SER A 554 -23.09 7.81 -3.02
N PRO A 555 -23.98 7.38 -3.95
CA PRO A 555 -24.97 8.27 -4.51
C PRO A 555 -26.11 8.57 -3.51
N ASN A 556 -26.86 9.62 -3.76
CA ASN A 556 -28.09 9.90 -3.02
C ASN A 556 -29.28 9.04 -3.52
N GLU A 557 -30.48 9.27 -2.98
CA GLU A 557 -31.71 8.51 -3.26
C GLU A 557 -32.16 8.56 -4.72
N LEU A 558 -31.60 9.45 -5.56
CA LEU A 558 -31.85 9.55 -6.99
C LEU A 558 -30.73 8.94 -7.84
N GLY A 559 -29.69 8.37 -7.23
CA GLY A 559 -28.53 7.87 -7.95
C GLY A 559 -27.57 8.99 -8.42
N LEU A 560 -27.60 10.16 -7.76
CA LEU A 560 -26.71 11.30 -8.04
C LEU A 560 -25.49 11.26 -7.14
N TYR A 561 -24.33 11.41 -7.71
CA TYR A 561 -23.04 11.35 -7.02
C TYR A 561 -22.51 12.76 -6.71
N GLU A 562 -21.70 12.86 -5.67
CA GLU A 562 -20.96 14.06 -5.27
C GLU A 562 -21.82 15.34 -5.16
N MET A 563 -23.10 15.22 -4.77
CA MET A 563 -23.94 16.39 -4.45
C MET A 563 -23.57 17.01 -3.09
N SER A 564 -22.66 16.37 -2.34
CA SER A 564 -22.03 16.88 -1.12
C SER A 564 -20.52 16.64 -1.22
N GLY A 565 -19.70 17.69 -1.18
CA GLY A 565 -18.24 17.62 -1.35
C GLY A 565 -17.81 17.56 -2.82
N SER A 566 -16.56 17.10 -3.09
CA SER A 566 -15.89 17.16 -4.39
C SER A 566 -15.71 18.59 -4.89
N MET A 567 -16.67 19.18 -5.62
CA MET A 567 -16.64 20.55 -6.11
C MET A 567 -17.86 21.33 -5.67
N LEU A 568 -17.68 22.62 -5.39
CA LEU A 568 -18.77 23.58 -5.44
C LEU A 568 -19.29 23.65 -6.88
N GLU A 569 -20.60 23.74 -7.06
CA GLU A 569 -21.22 23.70 -8.37
C GLU A 569 -21.95 25.01 -8.67
N TRP A 570 -21.67 25.61 -9.84
CA TRP A 570 -22.35 26.80 -10.32
C TRP A 570 -23.83 26.56 -10.54
N CYS A 571 -24.68 27.47 -10.01
CA CYS A 571 -26.09 27.58 -10.35
C CYS A 571 -26.34 28.78 -11.25
N GLN A 572 -27.51 28.79 -11.91
CA GLN A 572 -27.91 29.87 -12.79
C GLN A 572 -28.25 31.15 -12.04
N ASP A 573 -28.71 31.02 -10.80
CA ASP A 573 -29.28 32.10 -10.01
C ASP A 573 -28.23 33.11 -9.55
N TRP A 574 -28.65 34.40 -9.52
CA TRP A 574 -27.95 35.39 -8.74
C TRP A 574 -28.18 35.14 -7.25
N PHE A 575 -27.13 35.28 -6.45
CA PHE A 575 -27.23 35.16 -5.01
C PHE A 575 -28.02 36.29 -4.40
N GLY A 576 -29.02 35.97 -3.58
CA GLY A 576 -29.88 36.93 -2.88
C GLY A 576 -30.60 36.29 -1.68
N PRO A 577 -31.25 37.11 -0.84
CA PRO A 577 -31.96 36.61 0.33
C PRO A 577 -33.20 35.80 -0.07
N TYR A 578 -33.53 34.79 0.71
CA TYR A 578 -34.77 34.03 0.59
C TYR A 578 -35.98 34.86 1.07
N GLY A 579 -37.15 34.61 0.45
CA GLY A 579 -38.46 35.13 0.87
C GLY A 579 -39.25 34.10 1.67
N ASN A 580 -40.39 34.49 2.22
CA ASN A 580 -41.30 33.57 2.94
C ASN A 580 -42.44 33.01 2.07
N GLU A 581 -42.59 33.52 0.87
CA GLU A 581 -43.71 33.15 0.00
C GLU A 581 -43.42 31.87 -0.76
N PRO A 582 -44.41 30.97 -0.98
CA PRO A 582 -44.25 29.82 -1.85
C PRO A 582 -43.87 30.23 -3.28
N LEU A 583 -42.93 29.49 -3.87
CA LEU A 583 -42.40 29.72 -5.21
C LEU A 583 -42.66 28.54 -6.15
N VAL A 584 -42.80 28.80 -7.43
CA VAL A 584 -42.94 27.79 -8.49
C VAL A 584 -41.85 28.02 -9.54
N ASN A 585 -40.98 27.02 -9.74
CA ASN A 585 -39.81 27.05 -10.64
C ASN A 585 -39.01 28.37 -10.50
N PRO A 586 -38.54 28.72 -9.30
CA PRO A 586 -37.80 29.96 -9.10
C PRO A 586 -36.46 29.95 -9.84
N VAL A 587 -36.04 31.15 -10.31
CA VAL A 587 -34.79 31.39 -11.03
C VAL A 587 -33.92 32.44 -10.32
N GLY A 588 -34.22 32.72 -9.06
CA GLY A 588 -33.52 33.71 -8.25
C GLY A 588 -33.83 35.18 -8.64
N PRO A 589 -33.07 36.14 -8.08
CA PRO A 589 -33.19 37.57 -8.42
C PRO A 589 -32.83 37.86 -9.88
N GLU A 590 -33.41 38.93 -10.46
CA GLU A 590 -33.09 39.34 -11.85
C GLU A 590 -31.63 39.81 -12.02
N SER A 591 -30.98 40.26 -10.94
CA SER A 591 -29.60 40.74 -10.96
C SER A 591 -28.94 40.60 -9.58
N GLY A 592 -27.62 40.54 -9.55
CA GLY A 592 -26.82 40.40 -8.32
C GLY A 592 -25.35 40.70 -8.59
N THR A 593 -24.53 40.56 -7.57
CA THR A 593 -23.06 40.70 -7.63
C THR A 593 -22.33 39.37 -7.64
N GLY A 594 -23.00 38.26 -7.26
CA GLY A 594 -22.44 36.90 -7.25
C GLY A 594 -23.47 35.91 -7.75
N ARG A 595 -23.01 34.85 -8.43
CA ARG A 595 -23.82 33.68 -8.78
C ARG A 595 -23.79 32.70 -7.62
N VAL A 596 -24.88 31.95 -7.47
CA VAL A 596 -24.98 30.91 -6.44
C VAL A 596 -24.03 29.75 -6.76
N ILE A 597 -23.32 29.25 -5.73
CA ILE A 597 -22.61 27.99 -5.76
C ILE A 597 -23.08 27.10 -4.59
N ARG A 598 -23.08 25.77 -4.80
CA ARG A 598 -23.63 24.77 -3.89
C ARG A 598 -22.74 23.55 -3.80
N GLY A 599 -22.92 22.68 -2.78
CA GLY A 599 -22.34 21.33 -2.68
C GLY A 599 -21.17 21.18 -1.72
N GLY A 600 -20.43 22.24 -1.44
CA GLY A 600 -19.14 22.11 -0.69
C GLY A 600 -18.02 21.61 -1.58
N ASP A 601 -16.82 21.50 -1.02
CA ASP A 601 -15.64 21.11 -1.80
C ASP A 601 -14.63 20.28 -0.97
N TYR A 602 -13.61 19.77 -1.67
CA TYR A 602 -12.54 18.94 -1.10
C TYR A 602 -11.42 19.74 -0.39
N LEU A 603 -11.32 21.05 -0.59
CA LEU A 603 -10.23 21.89 -0.05
C LEU A 603 -10.50 22.37 1.39
N TRP A 604 -11.78 22.49 1.75
CA TRP A 604 -12.19 22.99 3.06
C TRP A 604 -12.81 21.84 3.86
N PRO A 605 -12.09 21.26 4.83
CA PRO A 605 -12.55 20.08 5.58
C PRO A 605 -13.66 20.41 6.60
N ASP A 606 -14.34 21.53 6.48
CA ASP A 606 -15.47 21.88 7.34
C ASP A 606 -16.76 21.26 6.78
N PRO A 607 -17.33 20.25 7.46
CA PRO A 607 -18.52 19.53 7.03
C PRO A 607 -19.74 20.45 6.87
N THR A 608 -19.71 21.65 7.45
CA THR A 608 -20.78 22.64 7.34
C THR A 608 -21.04 23.07 5.90
N PHE A 609 -20.01 23.12 5.07
CA PHE A 609 -20.13 23.54 3.66
C PHE A 609 -20.71 22.46 2.74
N CYS A 610 -20.65 21.20 3.12
CA CYS A 610 -21.17 20.07 2.32
C CYS A 610 -22.66 19.77 2.56
N ARG A 611 -23.35 20.51 3.45
CA ARG A 611 -24.79 20.34 3.72
C ARG A 611 -25.64 20.68 2.48
N VAL A 612 -26.74 19.95 2.28
CA VAL A 612 -27.61 20.15 1.12
C VAL A 612 -28.24 21.54 1.06
N SER A 613 -28.34 22.27 2.20
CA SER A 613 -28.87 23.63 2.27
C SER A 613 -27.81 24.72 2.16
N TYR A 614 -26.50 24.38 2.34
CA TYR A 614 -25.43 25.39 2.28
C TYR A 614 -25.40 26.10 0.93
N ARG A 615 -25.25 27.41 0.96
CA ARG A 615 -25.21 28.28 -0.21
C ARG A 615 -24.26 29.45 0.01
N THR A 616 -23.66 29.93 -1.07
CA THR A 616 -22.89 31.18 -1.06
C THR A 616 -22.91 31.81 -2.44
N GLY A 617 -22.53 33.09 -2.52
CA GLY A 617 -22.48 33.84 -3.78
C GLY A 617 -21.04 34.19 -4.14
N VAL A 618 -20.65 33.93 -5.38
CA VAL A 618 -19.31 34.20 -5.91
C VAL A 618 -19.40 34.99 -7.21
N ASP A 619 -18.42 35.92 -7.42
CA ASP A 619 -18.30 36.69 -8.65
C ASP A 619 -18.26 35.76 -9.87
N PRO A 620 -19.12 35.91 -10.89
CA PRO A 620 -19.17 35.01 -12.05
C PRO A 620 -17.85 34.90 -12.83
N ALA A 621 -16.94 35.87 -12.71
CA ALA A 621 -15.61 35.81 -13.33
C ALA A 621 -14.57 34.99 -12.54
N THR A 622 -14.95 34.43 -11.40
CA THR A 622 -14.04 33.61 -10.56
C THR A 622 -13.83 32.24 -11.19
N ASP A 623 -12.54 31.82 -11.28
CA ASP A 623 -12.08 30.55 -11.78
C ASP A 623 -11.33 29.75 -10.70
N ASN A 624 -11.93 29.55 -9.54
CA ASN A 624 -11.31 28.86 -8.41
C ASN A 624 -11.14 27.35 -8.66
N SER A 625 -10.10 26.78 -8.05
CA SER A 625 -9.76 25.35 -8.17
C SER A 625 -10.77 24.38 -7.55
N ASN A 626 -11.77 24.87 -6.87
CA ASN A 626 -12.79 24.10 -6.17
C ASN A 626 -14.22 24.35 -6.69
N ILE A 627 -14.39 25.01 -7.84
CA ILE A 627 -15.71 25.25 -8.45
C ILE A 627 -15.79 24.54 -9.80
N GLY A 628 -16.85 23.74 -9.96
CA GLY A 628 -17.17 22.95 -11.15
C GLY A 628 -18.57 23.24 -11.69
N LEU A 629 -19.07 22.35 -12.52
CA LEU A 629 -20.33 22.43 -13.23
C LEU A 629 -21.09 21.11 -13.20
N ARG A 630 -22.39 21.16 -12.88
CA ARG A 630 -23.35 20.09 -13.15
C ARG A 630 -24.41 20.57 -14.15
N LEU A 631 -24.82 19.71 -15.08
CA LEU A 631 -25.78 20.03 -16.13
C LEU A 631 -27.22 19.76 -15.68
N VAL A 632 -28.15 20.50 -16.22
CA VAL A 632 -29.59 20.25 -16.18
C VAL A 632 -30.17 20.34 -17.59
N MET A 633 -31.26 19.62 -17.83
CA MET A 633 -32.06 19.67 -19.07
C MET A 633 -33.54 19.58 -18.71
N ASP A 634 -34.38 20.32 -19.39
CA ASP A 634 -35.82 20.29 -19.16
C ASP A 634 -36.43 18.94 -19.59
N ASP A 635 -37.49 18.50 -18.92
CA ASP A 635 -38.25 17.31 -19.32
C ASP A 635 -39.29 17.64 -20.38
N ASP A 636 -38.89 17.58 -21.66
CA ASP A 636 -39.78 17.86 -22.81
C ASP A 636 -40.90 16.81 -22.96
N THR A 637 -40.90 15.72 -22.18
CA THR A 637 -41.94 14.67 -22.29
C THR A 637 -43.25 15.05 -21.63
N SER A 638 -43.25 16.10 -20.79
CA SER A 638 -44.43 16.61 -20.09
C SER A 638 -45.32 17.52 -20.96
N ALA A 639 -44.88 17.87 -22.19
CA ALA A 639 -45.60 18.77 -23.10
C ALA A 639 -46.41 18.04 -24.22
N LYS A 640 -46.61 16.71 -24.10
CA LYS A 640 -47.42 15.93 -25.07
C LYS A 640 -48.70 15.38 -24.48
#